data_0bb7cf40ed777e0fa4c993ad9d6598a4
#
_entry.id   0bb7cf40ed777e0fa4c993ad9d6598a4
#
_cell.length_a   1.000
_cell.length_b   1.000
_cell.length_c   1.000
_cell.angle_alpha   90.00
_cell.angle_beta   90.00
_cell.angle_gamma   90.00
#
_symmetry.space_group_name_H-M   'P 1'
#
loop_
_entity.id
_entity.type
_entity.pdbx_description
1 polymer ?
#
loop_
_entity_poly.entity_id
_entity_poly.type
_entity_poly.pdbx_seq_one_letter_code
_entity_poly.pdbx_strand_id
1 'polypeptide(L)'
;LDFFIYINTVYLLFFDQFNGNPKIMGYIKFDKAQVVNLEYSLSREILRTNRSGSYSCTTIVGCNTRKYHGLLVCPVDALGGERHVLLSGLDTLVVSNGQSFNTGIRKYHGDYYSPKGHKYVEDFDIQDIPGMTYRVGNVYLKQERLLVHYEEQLLVRLIIMDTDEPVKLQMRPFLAFRNIHQLTHANMWANTRVEPVANGIRIRMYDGFPWLYMQTSCKSEFVPVPDWYLGVEYVEEQKRGYDYSEDLFAPGFFEVTAGKGDVIVFSASTSEERPAGFKAKFTRTVSSKIPRSNFGNCLRNAAQQFIEKRGDDINIIAGYPWFGAWGRDTFVALPGLALARTSEDLCAAVLDTQVRRLKGGLFPNVGDKDNPAFNSVDAPLWFFQAIYSYGLEPQEAWKRYGAAMKEVLDAYRHGAAFGIHMRENGLIYADAPGKALTWMDAVVNDVPVTPRNGYAVEINALWYNAVCFALDCARAARDRAFVKEWEKLPELIHTSFIELFWDEEHGYLADYINDNEVRNMQVRPNMVLATSLPYTMLNKDQMKSILDIVNRMLVTPRGLRTLSPAEEGYRGIYCGNQEQRDRAYHQGTVWPWLAGPFCEGWLRVYGESGVARVKKLIMGFEDTFTEAGISTISEIYDGDPPHTPRGAISQAWSVSEVLRIYTLLVTEYKENV
;
A
#
# COMPACT_ATOMS: atom_id res chain seq x y z
N LEU A 1 -5.01 -29.07 4.14
CA LEU A 1 -6.34 -28.83 3.54
C LEU A 1 -7.37 -28.37 4.58
N ASP A 2 -7.26 -28.81 5.83
CA ASP A 2 -8.14 -28.37 6.94
C ASP A 2 -7.93 -26.92 7.36
N PHE A 3 -6.88 -26.29 6.89
CA PHE A 3 -6.41 -24.97 7.29
C PHE A 3 -7.32 -23.80 6.86
N PHE A 4 -7.83 -23.81 5.63
CA PHE A 4 -8.66 -22.73 5.09
C PHE A 4 -10.16 -22.93 5.31
N ILE A 5 -10.65 -24.17 5.35
CA ILE A 5 -12.07 -24.47 5.64
C ILE A 5 -12.39 -24.15 7.10
N TYR A 6 -11.45 -24.40 8.02
CA TYR A 6 -11.59 -24.08 9.45
C TYR A 6 -11.62 -22.58 9.73
N ILE A 7 -10.82 -21.78 8.97
CA ILE A 7 -10.83 -20.32 9.06
C ILE A 7 -12.22 -19.73 8.75
N ASN A 8 -12.93 -20.27 7.79
CA ASN A 8 -14.26 -19.76 7.42
C ASN A 8 -15.36 -20.04 8.48
N THR A 9 -15.24 -21.09 9.27
CA THR A 9 -16.27 -21.48 10.24
C THR A 9 -16.03 -20.89 11.64
N VAL A 10 -14.79 -20.79 12.10
CA VAL A 10 -14.47 -20.29 13.45
C VAL A 10 -14.65 -18.77 13.57
N TYR A 11 -14.46 -18.04 12.47
CA TYR A 11 -14.59 -16.57 12.49
C TYR A 11 -16.02 -16.04 12.65
N LEU A 12 -17.05 -16.83 12.33
CA LEU A 12 -18.45 -16.43 12.54
C LEU A 12 -18.86 -16.47 14.03
N LEU A 13 -18.14 -17.19 14.88
CA LEU A 13 -18.48 -17.35 16.30
C LEU A 13 -17.83 -16.30 17.23
N PHE A 14 -16.78 -15.60 16.80
CA PHE A 14 -16.09 -14.61 17.65
C PHE A 14 -16.62 -13.17 17.52
N PHE A 15 -17.50 -12.88 16.56
CA PHE A 15 -18.00 -11.51 16.34
C PHE A 15 -19.13 -11.07 17.28
N ASP A 16 -19.81 -12.00 17.97
CA ASP A 16 -21.03 -11.68 18.75
C ASP A 16 -20.81 -11.44 20.24
N GLN A 17 -19.61 -11.55 20.78
CA GLN A 17 -19.39 -11.46 22.24
C GLN A 17 -18.95 -10.10 22.79
N PHE A 18 -18.77 -9.04 22.00
CA PHE A 18 -18.36 -7.72 22.48
C PHE A 18 -19.33 -6.58 22.16
N ASN A 19 -20.61 -6.77 22.40
CA ASN A 19 -21.60 -5.68 22.42
C ASN A 19 -21.86 -5.19 23.86
N GLY A 20 -20.83 -4.59 24.47
CA GLY A 20 -20.96 -3.86 25.73
C GLY A 20 -20.14 -2.58 25.61
N ASN A 21 -20.78 -1.44 25.37
CA ASN A 21 -20.16 -0.13 25.19
C ASN A 21 -19.44 0.39 26.45
N PRO A 22 -18.09 0.42 26.52
CA PRO A 22 -17.38 1.56 27.10
C PRO A 22 -16.98 2.50 25.97
N LYS A 23 -16.99 3.82 26.19
CA LYS A 23 -16.33 4.79 25.30
C LYS A 23 -14.85 4.38 25.19
N ILE A 24 -14.51 3.62 24.16
CA ILE A 24 -13.15 3.19 23.90
C ILE A 24 -12.39 4.46 23.48
N MET A 25 -11.43 4.90 24.28
CA MET A 25 -10.45 5.90 23.87
C MET A 25 -9.75 5.37 22.62
N GLY A 26 -9.64 6.19 21.54
CA GLY A 26 -9.06 5.75 20.28
C GLY A 26 -7.68 5.14 20.48
N TYR A 27 -7.46 3.98 19.88
CA TYR A 27 -6.19 3.23 19.92
C TYR A 27 -5.01 4.04 19.38
N ILE A 28 -5.25 4.91 18.38
CA ILE A 28 -4.29 5.87 17.84
C ILE A 28 -4.84 7.28 18.04
N LYS A 29 -4.21 8.04 18.93
CA LYS A 29 -4.56 9.41 19.26
C LYS A 29 -3.30 10.25 19.44
N PHE A 30 -3.33 11.49 18.94
CA PHE A 30 -2.27 12.47 19.09
C PHE A 30 -2.78 13.66 19.89
N ASP A 31 -2.05 14.03 20.91
CA ASP A 31 -2.39 15.16 21.76
C ASP A 31 -1.96 16.51 21.12
N LYS A 32 -2.35 17.59 21.78
CA LYS A 32 -2.02 18.95 21.37
C LYS A 32 -0.52 19.16 21.19
N ALA A 33 0.31 18.67 22.12
CA ALA A 33 1.75 18.89 22.08
C ALA A 33 2.38 18.24 20.84
N GLN A 34 1.92 17.03 20.48
CA GLN A 34 2.35 16.29 19.30
C GLN A 34 1.91 16.98 18.00
N VAL A 35 0.64 17.41 17.90
CA VAL A 35 0.11 17.98 16.64
C VAL A 35 0.64 19.39 16.40
N VAL A 36 0.78 20.21 17.44
CA VAL A 36 1.30 21.59 17.32
C VAL A 36 2.80 21.61 16.96
N ASN A 37 3.53 20.57 17.32
CA ASN A 37 4.93 20.41 16.91
C ASN A 37 4.99 20.05 15.41
N LEU A 38 5.39 20.98 14.54
CA LEU A 38 5.41 20.78 13.10
C LEU A 38 6.45 19.75 12.66
N GLU A 39 7.60 19.64 13.33
CA GLU A 39 8.58 18.60 13.03
C GLU A 39 7.98 17.20 13.23
N TYR A 40 7.19 17.02 14.29
CA TYR A 40 6.47 15.79 14.57
C TYR A 40 5.31 15.56 13.60
N SER A 41 4.45 16.55 13.41
CA SER A 41 3.17 16.38 12.71
C SER A 41 3.28 16.35 11.17
N LEU A 42 4.28 17.03 10.60
CA LEU A 42 4.51 17.04 9.15
C LEU A 42 5.09 15.73 8.59
N SER A 43 5.72 14.92 9.44
CA SER A 43 6.25 13.60 9.05
C SER A 43 5.22 12.47 9.16
N ARG A 44 4.00 12.75 9.62
CA ARG A 44 2.93 11.78 9.85
C ARG A 44 1.79 11.98 8.87
N GLU A 45 1.61 11.01 8.01
CA GLU A 45 0.71 11.10 6.85
C GLU A 45 -0.48 10.16 7.02
N ILE A 46 -1.67 10.60 6.58
CA ILE A 46 -2.91 9.84 6.67
C ILE A 46 -3.39 9.53 5.28
N LEU A 47 -3.57 8.27 5.00
CA LEU A 47 -4.15 7.76 3.77
C LEU A 47 -5.59 7.28 3.98
N ARG A 48 -6.47 7.59 3.04
CA ARG A 48 -7.80 6.98 2.88
C ARG A 48 -8.07 6.74 1.41
N THR A 49 -8.71 5.64 1.09
CA THR A 49 -9.10 5.29 -0.28
C THR A 49 -10.61 5.04 -0.36
N ASN A 50 -11.19 5.21 -1.55
CA ASN A 50 -12.57 4.88 -1.84
C ASN A 50 -12.75 3.46 -2.41
N ARG A 51 -11.68 2.71 -2.62
CA ARG A 51 -11.63 1.37 -3.25
C ARG A 51 -12.06 1.35 -4.73
N SER A 52 -12.07 2.49 -5.42
CA SER A 52 -12.26 2.59 -6.87
C SER A 52 -11.19 3.45 -7.56
N GLY A 53 -10.02 3.60 -6.92
CA GLY A 53 -8.86 4.31 -7.46
C GLY A 53 -8.63 5.68 -6.85
N SER A 54 -9.62 6.29 -6.20
CA SER A 54 -9.42 7.57 -5.54
C SER A 54 -8.84 7.43 -4.15
N TYR A 55 -8.07 8.44 -3.75
CA TYR A 55 -7.55 8.55 -2.41
C TYR A 55 -7.59 9.99 -1.87
N SER A 56 -7.49 10.11 -0.56
CA SER A 56 -7.20 11.32 0.20
C SER A 56 -5.94 11.08 1.02
N CYS A 57 -4.95 11.93 0.87
CA CYS A 57 -3.69 11.84 1.61
C CYS A 57 -3.22 13.24 2.01
N THR A 58 -2.84 13.41 3.27
CA THR A 58 -2.25 14.64 3.82
C THR A 58 -1.63 14.32 5.19
N THR A 59 -0.95 15.27 5.82
CA THR A 59 -0.40 15.07 7.17
C THR A 59 -1.48 15.13 8.26
N ILE A 60 -1.14 14.69 9.50
CA ILE A 60 -2.05 14.78 10.65
C ILE A 60 -2.42 16.22 11.01
N VAL A 61 -1.60 17.20 10.62
CA VAL A 61 -1.88 18.62 10.82
C VAL A 61 -2.60 19.26 9.62
N GLY A 62 -2.81 18.52 8.54
CA GLY A 62 -3.47 18.99 7.32
C GLY A 62 -2.61 19.84 6.39
N CYS A 63 -1.29 19.93 6.62
CA CYS A 63 -0.32 20.58 5.73
C CYS A 63 0.19 19.56 4.70
N ASN A 64 0.03 19.82 3.42
CA ASN A 64 0.57 18.97 2.37
C ASN A 64 2.08 19.12 2.30
N THR A 65 2.81 17.99 2.35
CA THR A 65 4.27 17.92 2.29
C THR A 65 4.78 17.24 1.02
N ARG A 66 3.87 16.65 0.24
CA ARG A 66 4.15 15.98 -1.03
C ARG A 66 3.25 16.49 -2.14
N LYS A 67 3.75 16.50 -3.38
CA LYS A 67 2.90 16.76 -4.57
C LYS A 67 1.76 15.73 -4.73
N TYR A 68 1.93 14.55 -4.16
CA TYR A 68 0.93 13.47 -4.13
C TYR A 68 -0.20 13.69 -3.11
N HIS A 69 -0.07 14.67 -2.23
CA HIS A 69 -1.10 15.00 -1.24
C HIS A 69 -2.27 15.74 -1.89
N GLY A 70 -3.46 15.41 -1.42
CA GLY A 70 -4.72 16.03 -1.79
C GLY A 70 -5.87 15.44 -1.00
N LEU A 71 -6.94 16.22 -0.82
CA LEU A 71 -8.14 15.76 -0.14
C LEU A 71 -9.05 14.95 -1.06
N LEU A 72 -9.05 15.24 -2.38
CA LEU A 72 -9.71 14.43 -3.39
C LEU A 72 -8.76 14.25 -4.58
N VAL A 73 -8.22 13.05 -4.69
CA VAL A 73 -7.37 12.61 -5.80
C VAL A 73 -8.07 11.45 -6.47
N CYS A 74 -8.41 11.59 -7.75
CA CYS A 74 -9.19 10.57 -8.46
C CYS A 74 -8.57 10.22 -9.81
N PRO A 75 -8.80 8.99 -10.30
CA PRO A 75 -8.50 8.63 -11.68
C PRO A 75 -9.41 9.42 -12.63
N VAL A 76 -8.86 9.84 -13.76
CA VAL A 76 -9.61 10.58 -14.81
C VAL A 76 -9.52 9.79 -16.10
N ASP A 77 -10.60 9.07 -16.46
CA ASP A 77 -10.60 8.18 -17.62
C ASP A 77 -10.30 8.89 -18.95
N ALA A 78 -10.80 10.13 -19.12
CA ALA A 78 -10.53 10.94 -20.30
C ALA A 78 -9.05 11.36 -20.42
N LEU A 79 -8.25 11.21 -19.38
CA LEU A 79 -6.82 11.51 -19.33
C LEU A 79 -6.00 10.23 -19.04
N GLY A 80 -6.36 9.11 -19.69
CA GLY A 80 -5.64 7.84 -19.59
C GLY A 80 -5.92 7.04 -18.30
N GLY A 81 -6.87 7.45 -17.47
CA GLY A 81 -7.19 6.77 -16.22
C GLY A 81 -6.18 6.98 -15.10
N GLU A 82 -5.18 7.85 -15.30
CA GLU A 82 -4.22 8.26 -14.28
C GLU A 82 -4.86 9.08 -13.17
N ARG A 83 -4.24 9.08 -11.99
CA ARG A 83 -4.73 9.82 -10.83
C ARG A 83 -4.37 11.30 -10.90
N HIS A 84 -5.34 12.15 -10.59
CA HIS A 84 -5.22 13.61 -10.63
C HIS A 84 -5.70 14.24 -9.32
N VAL A 85 -4.97 15.23 -8.83
CA VAL A 85 -5.38 16.04 -7.67
C VAL A 85 -6.39 17.08 -8.15
N LEU A 86 -7.65 16.94 -7.74
CA LEU A 86 -8.70 17.93 -8.01
C LEU A 86 -8.78 18.93 -6.87
N LEU A 87 -9.02 18.45 -5.64
CA LEU A 87 -9.06 19.26 -4.41
C LEU A 87 -7.80 18.99 -3.58
N SER A 88 -6.91 19.96 -3.53
CA SER A 88 -5.65 19.87 -2.76
C SER A 88 -5.89 20.08 -1.26
N GLY A 89 -6.74 21.04 -0.89
CA GLY A 89 -7.00 21.41 0.51
C GLY A 89 -8.34 22.09 0.72
N LEU A 90 -8.77 22.17 1.98
CA LEU A 90 -9.97 22.89 2.41
C LEU A 90 -9.67 23.59 3.73
N ASP A 91 -9.58 24.92 3.71
CA ASP A 91 -9.45 25.72 4.93
C ASP A 91 -10.83 25.99 5.52
N THR A 92 -10.90 25.93 6.84
CA THR A 92 -12.06 26.40 7.60
C THR A 92 -11.69 27.62 8.42
N LEU A 93 -12.34 28.75 8.13
CA LEU A 93 -12.21 29.98 8.89
C LEU A 93 -13.38 30.07 9.87
N VAL A 94 -13.08 30.25 11.14
CA VAL A 94 -14.08 30.51 12.18
C VAL A 94 -14.10 32.02 12.46
N VAL A 95 -15.24 32.65 12.24
CA VAL A 95 -15.45 34.09 12.56
C VAL A 95 -16.34 34.17 13.78
N SER A 96 -15.79 34.69 14.87
CA SER A 96 -16.46 34.85 16.16
C SER A 96 -16.10 36.22 16.74
N ASN A 97 -17.10 36.97 17.20
CA ASN A 97 -16.91 38.31 17.82
C ASN A 97 -16.04 39.27 16.98
N GLY A 98 -16.22 39.27 15.65
CA GLY A 98 -15.46 40.11 14.72
C GLY A 98 -14.01 39.68 14.48
N GLN A 99 -13.55 38.60 15.07
CA GLN A 99 -12.22 38.03 14.85
C GLN A 99 -12.32 36.81 13.96
N SER A 100 -11.29 36.60 13.12
CA SER A 100 -11.21 35.50 12.16
C SER A 100 -10.03 34.57 12.50
N PHE A 101 -10.31 33.29 12.56
CA PHE A 101 -9.34 32.26 12.92
C PHE A 101 -9.32 31.18 11.83
N ASN A 102 -8.24 31.10 11.08
CA ASN A 102 -8.09 30.11 10.01
C ASN A 102 -7.41 28.83 10.52
N THR A 103 -8.07 27.68 10.36
CA THR A 103 -7.55 26.37 10.80
C THR A 103 -6.61 25.72 9.78
N GLY A 104 -6.42 26.30 8.61
CA GLY A 104 -5.52 25.81 7.58
C GLY A 104 -4.04 26.01 7.90
N ILE A 105 -3.18 25.31 7.15
CA ILE A 105 -1.73 25.48 7.19
C ILE A 105 -1.11 25.07 5.85
N ARG A 106 -0.20 25.87 5.32
CA ARG A 106 0.62 25.60 4.13
C ARG A 106 2.04 26.13 4.34
N LYS A 107 3.02 25.46 3.74
CA LYS A 107 4.41 25.93 3.70
C LYS A 107 4.60 26.83 2.47
N TYR A 108 5.29 27.91 2.66
CA TYR A 108 5.77 28.82 1.61
C TYR A 108 7.28 28.96 1.70
N HIS A 109 7.87 29.69 0.76
CA HIS A 109 9.30 29.92 0.70
C HIS A 109 9.89 30.45 2.02
N GLY A 110 11.11 30.03 2.36
CA GLY A 110 11.82 30.50 3.56
C GLY A 110 11.30 29.93 4.88
N ASP A 111 10.83 28.68 4.88
CA ASP A 111 10.24 28.00 6.05
C ASP A 111 9.05 28.74 6.70
N TYR A 112 8.36 29.51 5.89
CA TYR A 112 7.20 30.27 6.31
C TYR A 112 5.93 29.43 6.18
N TYR A 113 5.22 29.22 7.31
CA TYR A 113 3.92 28.53 7.37
C TYR A 113 2.79 29.54 7.58
N SER A 114 1.81 29.51 6.68
CA SER A 114 0.62 30.39 6.74
C SER A 114 -0.59 29.72 6.10
N PRO A 115 -1.80 29.88 6.67
CA PRO A 115 -2.03 30.34 8.03
C PRO A 115 -1.42 29.40 9.07
N LYS A 116 -1.55 29.73 10.37
CA LYS A 116 -0.95 28.93 11.47
C LYS A 116 -2.03 28.17 12.24
N GLY A 117 -2.94 27.50 11.53
CA GLY A 117 -4.10 26.80 12.09
C GLY A 117 -3.76 25.67 13.05
N HIS A 118 -2.58 25.05 12.91
CA HIS A 118 -2.10 24.04 13.84
C HIS A 118 -2.07 24.51 15.29
N LYS A 119 -1.93 25.81 15.56
CA LYS A 119 -1.90 26.36 16.90
C LYS A 119 -3.24 26.26 17.64
N TYR A 120 -4.33 26.04 16.90
CA TYR A 120 -5.67 25.89 17.46
C TYR A 120 -6.08 24.45 17.73
N VAL A 121 -5.24 23.47 17.34
CA VAL A 121 -5.54 22.05 17.53
C VAL A 121 -5.48 21.68 19.01
N GLU A 122 -6.49 20.95 19.49
CA GLU A 122 -6.53 20.33 20.82
C GLU A 122 -6.16 18.86 20.77
N ASP A 123 -6.69 18.11 19.78
CA ASP A 123 -6.36 16.71 19.57
C ASP A 123 -6.63 16.26 18.13
N PHE A 124 -6.05 15.11 17.77
CA PHE A 124 -6.31 14.39 16.55
C PHE A 124 -6.48 12.91 16.86
N ASP A 125 -7.55 12.29 16.37
CA ASP A 125 -7.81 10.86 16.49
C ASP A 125 -8.20 10.23 15.14
N ILE A 126 -8.04 8.91 15.03
CA ILE A 126 -8.43 8.16 13.83
C ILE A 126 -9.22 6.89 14.16
N GLN A 127 -9.92 6.84 15.25
CA GLN A 127 -10.61 5.62 15.69
C GLN A 127 -11.42 4.99 14.55
N ASP A 128 -12.43 5.66 14.04
CA ASP A 128 -13.20 5.21 12.87
C ASP A 128 -12.73 5.92 11.60
N ILE A 129 -12.57 7.23 11.69
CA ILE A 129 -12.13 8.15 10.63
C ILE A 129 -11.22 9.23 11.19
N PRO A 130 -10.39 9.90 10.36
CA PRO A 130 -9.59 11.03 10.82
C PRO A 130 -10.45 12.18 11.33
N GLY A 131 -10.21 12.59 12.56
CA GLY A 131 -10.90 13.67 13.23
C GLY A 131 -9.94 14.61 13.95
N MET A 132 -10.06 15.91 13.71
CA MET A 132 -9.30 16.99 14.35
C MET A 132 -10.22 17.85 15.18
N THR A 133 -9.89 18.08 16.44
CA THR A 133 -10.58 19.03 17.31
C THR A 133 -9.78 20.32 17.40
N TYR A 134 -10.44 21.44 17.11
CA TYR A 134 -9.88 22.79 17.24
C TYR A 134 -10.53 23.53 18.38
N ARG A 135 -9.74 24.33 19.09
CA ARG A 135 -10.21 25.31 20.05
C ARG A 135 -9.80 26.72 19.61
N VAL A 136 -10.77 27.54 19.33
CA VAL A 136 -10.60 28.92 18.87
C VAL A 136 -11.37 29.86 19.81
N GLY A 137 -10.67 30.45 20.77
CA GLY A 137 -11.32 31.20 21.85
C GLY A 137 -12.23 30.29 22.68
N ASN A 138 -13.53 30.57 22.69
CA ASN A 138 -14.60 29.80 23.33
C ASN A 138 -15.30 28.83 22.38
N VAL A 139 -14.85 28.72 21.09
CA VAL A 139 -15.44 27.82 20.09
C VAL A 139 -14.66 26.52 20.05
N TYR A 140 -15.35 25.39 20.19
CA TYR A 140 -14.82 24.05 19.94
C TYR A 140 -15.42 23.51 18.65
N LEU A 141 -14.55 23.29 17.65
CA LEU A 141 -14.90 22.78 16.33
C LEU A 141 -14.25 21.41 16.12
N LYS A 142 -15.03 20.36 15.83
CA LYS A 142 -14.50 19.08 15.34
C LYS A 142 -14.66 19.00 13.82
N GLN A 143 -13.57 18.64 13.14
CA GLN A 143 -13.53 18.43 11.68
C GLN A 143 -13.16 16.97 11.41
N GLU A 144 -14.03 16.24 10.73
CA GLU A 144 -13.85 14.85 10.35
C GLU A 144 -13.95 14.71 8.83
N ARG A 145 -13.19 13.75 8.27
CA ARG A 145 -13.17 13.55 6.80
C ARG A 145 -13.17 12.08 6.42
N LEU A 146 -13.86 11.77 5.33
CA LEU A 146 -13.89 10.43 4.72
C LEU A 146 -14.08 10.52 3.20
N LEU A 147 -13.63 9.47 2.50
CA LEU A 147 -14.07 9.16 1.15
C LEU A 147 -15.21 8.15 1.20
N VAL A 148 -16.21 8.37 0.36
CA VAL A 148 -17.34 7.47 0.19
C VAL A 148 -16.86 6.24 -0.62
N HIS A 149 -17.23 5.04 -0.19
CA HIS A 149 -16.79 3.82 -0.88
C HIS A 149 -17.38 3.75 -2.30
N TYR A 150 -16.51 3.46 -3.27
CA TYR A 150 -16.85 3.30 -4.69
C TYR A 150 -17.45 4.55 -5.37
N GLU A 151 -17.33 5.70 -4.73
CA GLU A 151 -17.75 6.99 -5.28
C GLU A 151 -16.58 7.99 -5.24
N GLU A 152 -16.48 8.83 -6.26
CA GLU A 152 -15.48 9.89 -6.33
C GLU A 152 -15.95 11.10 -5.48
N GLN A 153 -16.17 10.84 -4.18
CA GLN A 153 -16.74 11.83 -3.25
C GLN A 153 -15.98 11.87 -1.93
N LEU A 154 -15.49 13.06 -1.59
CA LEU A 154 -15.02 13.44 -0.26
C LEU A 154 -16.17 14.06 0.53
N LEU A 155 -16.33 13.65 1.78
CA LEU A 155 -17.18 14.32 2.75
C LEU A 155 -16.35 14.84 3.92
N VAL A 156 -16.52 16.13 4.26
CA VAL A 156 -15.91 16.76 5.43
C VAL A 156 -17.05 17.22 6.36
N ARG A 157 -17.10 16.64 7.56
CA ARG A 157 -18.09 16.97 8.59
C ARG A 157 -17.50 17.98 9.58
N LEU A 158 -18.18 19.09 9.77
CA LEU A 158 -17.88 20.11 10.76
C LEU A 158 -18.94 20.06 11.85
N ILE A 159 -18.52 19.99 13.11
CA ILE A 159 -19.41 19.92 14.29
C ILE A 159 -19.02 21.05 15.22
N ILE A 160 -19.92 21.97 15.50
CA ILE A 160 -19.75 22.96 16.58
C ILE A 160 -20.06 22.27 17.91
N MET A 161 -19.01 21.81 18.58
CA MET A 161 -19.15 21.07 19.83
C MET A 161 -19.57 22.00 20.98
N ASP A 162 -19.01 23.21 20.99
CA ASP A 162 -19.33 24.24 21.97
C ASP A 162 -19.08 25.66 21.41
N THR A 163 -19.93 26.62 21.79
CA THR A 163 -19.79 28.06 21.54
C THR A 163 -20.83 28.81 22.37
N ASP A 164 -20.51 30.01 22.81
CA ASP A 164 -21.45 30.87 23.56
C ASP A 164 -22.47 31.56 22.62
N GLU A 165 -22.03 31.87 21.39
CA GLU A 165 -22.86 32.53 20.38
C GLU A 165 -22.68 31.83 19.01
N PRO A 166 -23.67 31.98 18.08
CA PRO A 166 -23.49 31.47 16.73
C PRO A 166 -22.27 32.08 16.04
N VAL A 167 -21.51 31.28 15.34
CA VAL A 167 -20.30 31.65 14.60
C VAL A 167 -20.52 31.51 13.10
N LYS A 168 -19.77 32.28 12.31
CA LYS A 168 -19.70 32.05 10.87
C LYS A 168 -18.55 31.14 10.55
N LEU A 169 -18.84 30.12 9.77
CA LEU A 169 -17.83 29.21 9.18
C LEU A 169 -17.64 29.55 7.70
N GLN A 170 -16.42 29.83 7.29
CA GLN A 170 -16.07 30.02 5.89
C GLN A 170 -15.15 28.85 5.44
N MET A 171 -15.62 28.05 4.48
CA MET A 171 -14.90 26.91 3.92
C MET A 171 -14.32 27.33 2.58
N ARG A 172 -12.98 27.39 2.47
CA ARG A 172 -12.25 27.78 1.26
C ARG A 172 -11.55 26.57 0.63
N PRO A 173 -11.99 26.08 -0.53
CA PRO A 173 -11.33 25.02 -1.27
C PRO A 173 -10.10 25.55 -2.02
N PHE A 174 -9.07 24.70 -2.13
CA PHE A 174 -7.86 24.91 -2.93
C PHE A 174 -7.75 23.83 -3.99
N LEU A 175 -7.73 24.25 -5.24
CA LEU A 175 -7.82 23.39 -6.42
C LEU A 175 -6.47 23.29 -7.13
N ALA A 176 -6.14 22.11 -7.66
CA ALA A 176 -4.93 21.86 -8.43
C ALA A 176 -5.22 21.43 -9.87
N PHE A 177 -6.16 20.51 -10.11
CA PHE A 177 -6.52 19.96 -11.41
C PHE A 177 -5.30 19.54 -12.22
N ARG A 178 -4.51 18.62 -11.67
CA ARG A 178 -3.26 18.14 -12.26
C ARG A 178 -3.00 16.66 -12.01
N ASN A 179 -2.18 16.04 -12.86
CA ASN A 179 -1.64 14.72 -12.59
C ASN A 179 -0.83 14.69 -11.27
N ILE A 180 -0.87 13.58 -10.53
CA ILE A 180 -0.16 13.45 -9.25
C ILE A 180 1.36 13.57 -9.38
N HIS A 181 1.93 13.31 -10.55
CA HIS A 181 3.37 13.39 -10.81
C HIS A 181 3.83 14.80 -11.24
N GLN A 182 2.90 15.70 -11.53
CA GLN A 182 3.15 17.06 -12.01
C GLN A 182 2.82 18.10 -10.94
N LEU A 183 3.18 19.34 -11.18
CA LEU A 183 2.83 20.54 -10.39
C LEU A 183 2.13 21.57 -11.29
N THR A 184 1.21 22.34 -10.72
CA THR A 184 0.48 23.39 -11.43
C THR A 184 0.99 24.75 -11.01
N HIS A 185 1.09 25.68 -11.98
CA HIS A 185 1.38 27.09 -11.74
C HIS A 185 0.24 27.96 -12.27
N ALA A 186 0.08 29.15 -11.69
CA ALA A 186 -0.90 30.12 -12.14
C ALA A 186 -0.72 30.40 -13.65
N ASN A 187 -1.82 30.29 -14.40
CA ASN A 187 -1.79 30.42 -15.84
C ASN A 187 -3.11 30.99 -16.39
N MET A 188 -3.08 31.46 -17.62
CA MET A 188 -4.24 32.06 -18.28
C MET A 188 -5.16 31.04 -18.99
N TRP A 189 -4.75 29.76 -19.06
CA TRP A 189 -5.53 28.68 -19.70
C TRP A 189 -6.59 28.12 -18.76
N ALA A 190 -6.44 28.35 -17.44
CA ALA A 190 -7.37 27.89 -16.44
C ALA A 190 -8.73 28.56 -16.59
N ASN A 191 -9.79 27.76 -16.75
CA ASN A 191 -11.16 28.25 -16.64
C ASN A 191 -11.50 28.42 -15.16
N THR A 192 -11.55 29.69 -14.72
CA THR A 192 -11.81 30.06 -13.31
C THR A 192 -13.30 30.31 -13.01
N ARG A 193 -14.19 30.12 -13.99
CA ARG A 193 -15.62 30.33 -13.84
C ARG A 193 -16.26 29.22 -13.03
N VAL A 194 -17.13 29.65 -12.11
CA VAL A 194 -17.96 28.73 -11.33
C VAL A 194 -19.39 28.75 -11.81
N GLU A 195 -20.07 27.63 -11.76
CA GLU A 195 -21.51 27.54 -12.07
C GLU A 195 -22.28 27.13 -10.80
N PRO A 196 -23.42 27.75 -10.50
CA PRO A 196 -24.22 27.44 -9.33
C PRO A 196 -24.88 26.05 -9.48
N VAL A 197 -24.93 25.30 -8.37
CA VAL A 197 -25.69 24.07 -8.20
C VAL A 197 -26.42 24.09 -6.86
N ALA A 198 -27.21 23.07 -6.54
CA ALA A 198 -27.95 22.98 -5.29
C ALA A 198 -27.01 23.08 -4.07
N ASN A 199 -27.16 24.10 -3.24
CA ASN A 199 -26.30 24.40 -2.08
C ASN A 199 -24.81 24.43 -2.41
N GLY A 200 -24.42 24.95 -3.57
CA GLY A 200 -23.01 24.94 -3.94
C GLY A 200 -22.69 25.43 -5.32
N ILE A 201 -21.53 25.04 -5.80
CA ILE A 201 -20.97 25.37 -7.13
C ILE A 201 -20.38 24.13 -7.78
N ARG A 202 -20.18 24.21 -9.10
CA ARG A 202 -19.27 23.33 -9.83
C ARG A 202 -18.23 24.14 -10.61
N ILE A 203 -17.06 23.53 -10.81
CA ILE A 203 -15.95 24.11 -11.59
C ILE A 203 -15.24 23.02 -12.37
N ARG A 204 -14.71 23.37 -13.55
CA ARG A 204 -13.80 22.56 -14.35
C ARG A 204 -12.74 23.47 -14.92
N MET A 205 -11.50 23.36 -14.41
CA MET A 205 -10.42 24.29 -14.75
C MET A 205 -9.83 24.04 -16.13
N TYR A 206 -9.80 22.78 -16.59
CA TYR A 206 -9.20 22.42 -17.88
C TYR A 206 -10.05 21.38 -18.60
N ASP A 207 -9.96 21.34 -19.94
CA ASP A 207 -10.63 20.34 -20.75
C ASP A 207 -10.09 18.92 -20.45
N GLY A 208 -10.93 17.92 -20.62
CA GLY A 208 -10.61 16.52 -20.26
C GLY A 208 -10.81 16.17 -18.79
N PHE A 209 -10.82 17.14 -17.89
CA PHE A 209 -11.15 16.89 -16.48
C PHE A 209 -12.67 16.78 -16.24
N PRO A 210 -13.11 16.04 -15.19
CA PRO A 210 -14.49 16.03 -14.76
C PRO A 210 -14.86 17.41 -14.14
N TRP A 211 -16.17 17.67 -14.03
CA TRP A 211 -16.65 18.73 -13.15
C TRP A 211 -16.37 18.37 -11.70
N LEU A 212 -15.89 19.33 -10.93
CA LEU A 212 -15.80 19.22 -9.48
C LEU A 212 -16.99 19.98 -8.87
N TYR A 213 -17.91 19.23 -8.25
CA TYR A 213 -19.05 19.74 -7.52
C TYR A 213 -18.65 19.94 -6.07
N MET A 214 -18.85 21.13 -5.55
CA MET A 214 -18.61 21.46 -4.14
C MET A 214 -19.91 22.00 -3.54
N GLN A 215 -20.45 21.26 -2.56
CA GLN A 215 -21.79 21.48 -2.02
C GLN A 215 -21.78 21.34 -0.49
N THR A 216 -22.76 21.94 0.19
CA THR A 216 -22.93 21.83 1.64
C THR A 216 -24.29 21.23 2.00
N SER A 217 -24.36 20.48 3.11
CA SER A 217 -25.58 19.79 3.58
C SER A 217 -26.71 20.73 4.00
N CYS A 218 -26.46 22.02 4.15
CA CYS A 218 -27.40 23.06 4.50
C CYS A 218 -27.29 24.21 3.48
N LYS A 219 -28.22 25.16 3.53
CA LYS A 219 -28.10 26.37 2.73
C LYS A 219 -26.85 27.14 3.14
N SER A 220 -25.97 27.41 2.17
CA SER A 220 -24.76 28.22 2.31
C SER A 220 -24.75 29.31 1.26
N GLU A 221 -24.07 30.42 1.56
CA GLU A 221 -23.73 31.42 0.58
C GLU A 221 -22.37 31.14 -0.01
N PHE A 222 -22.25 31.10 -1.34
CA PHE A 222 -20.95 31.08 -1.98
C PHE A 222 -20.51 32.48 -2.32
N VAL A 223 -19.40 32.93 -1.72
CA VAL A 223 -18.80 34.25 -1.96
C VAL A 223 -17.66 34.10 -2.95
N PRO A 224 -17.81 34.56 -4.22
CA PRO A 224 -16.78 34.43 -5.24
C PRO A 224 -15.65 35.43 -4.97
N VAL A 225 -14.48 34.89 -4.62
CA VAL A 225 -13.21 35.63 -4.46
C VAL A 225 -12.12 34.80 -5.11
N PRO A 226 -12.11 34.78 -6.46
CA PRO A 226 -11.12 33.93 -7.17
C PRO A 226 -9.71 34.50 -6.99
N ASP A 227 -8.78 33.64 -6.57
CA ASP A 227 -7.39 34.04 -6.34
C ASP A 227 -6.44 32.83 -6.52
N TRP A 228 -5.18 33.10 -6.92
CA TRP A 228 -4.12 32.15 -6.95
C TRP A 228 -3.20 32.29 -5.74
N TYR A 229 -3.02 31.20 -5.00
CA TYR A 229 -2.11 31.11 -3.88
C TYR A 229 -0.78 30.61 -4.38
N LEU A 230 0.18 31.52 -4.57
CA LEU A 230 1.46 31.29 -5.25
C LEU A 230 2.50 30.70 -4.32
N GLY A 231 3.34 29.80 -4.85
CA GLY A 231 4.56 29.32 -4.21
C GLY A 231 4.32 28.43 -2.99
N VAL A 232 3.29 27.58 -2.99
CA VAL A 232 3.10 26.54 -1.97
C VAL A 232 4.19 25.48 -2.14
N GLU A 233 4.93 25.16 -1.07
CA GLU A 233 6.07 24.23 -1.12
C GLU A 233 5.77 22.87 -0.50
N TYR A 234 6.31 21.82 -1.14
CA TYR A 234 6.23 20.40 -0.73
C TYR A 234 7.60 19.91 -0.26
N VAL A 235 7.83 19.95 1.06
CA VAL A 235 9.13 19.69 1.68
C VAL A 235 9.69 18.29 1.39
N GLU A 236 8.86 17.29 1.23
CA GLU A 236 9.31 15.93 0.95
C GLU A 236 9.80 15.78 -0.50
N GLU A 237 9.22 16.51 -1.46
CA GLU A 237 9.73 16.55 -2.84
C GLU A 237 11.07 17.32 -2.90
N GLN A 238 11.20 18.42 -2.15
CA GLN A 238 12.45 19.18 -2.03
C GLN A 238 13.60 18.31 -1.51
N LYS A 239 13.37 17.55 -0.43
CA LYS A 239 14.35 16.61 0.14
C LYS A 239 14.78 15.53 -0.84
N ARG A 240 13.90 15.14 -1.77
CA ARG A 240 14.13 14.12 -2.79
C ARG A 240 14.79 14.68 -4.06
N GLY A 241 14.99 16.00 -4.15
CA GLY A 241 15.61 16.67 -5.31
C GLY A 241 14.66 16.84 -6.52
N TYR A 242 13.37 16.88 -6.29
CA TYR A 242 12.35 17.11 -7.32
C TYR A 242 11.79 18.53 -7.27
N ASP A 243 11.05 18.92 -8.32
CA ASP A 243 10.24 20.14 -8.29
C ASP A 243 9.22 20.04 -7.15
N TYR A 244 9.11 21.13 -6.38
CA TYR A 244 8.39 21.13 -5.10
C TYR A 244 7.53 22.36 -4.85
N SER A 245 7.46 23.32 -5.78
CA SER A 245 6.66 24.55 -5.64
C SER A 245 5.45 24.50 -6.56
N GLU A 246 4.27 24.82 -6.04
CA GLU A 246 2.99 24.78 -6.75
C GLU A 246 2.16 26.01 -6.46
N ASP A 247 1.31 26.44 -7.40
CA ASP A 247 0.30 27.46 -7.20
C ASP A 247 -1.09 26.80 -7.15
N LEU A 248 -1.91 27.17 -6.15
CA LEU A 248 -3.24 26.61 -5.96
C LEU A 248 -4.31 27.66 -6.23
N PHE A 249 -5.35 27.28 -6.96
CA PHE A 249 -6.49 28.17 -7.24
C PHE A 249 -7.58 28.03 -6.18
N ALA A 250 -8.08 29.16 -5.65
CA ALA A 250 -9.26 29.21 -4.78
C ALA A 250 -10.37 30.03 -5.47
N PRO A 251 -11.53 29.43 -5.82
CA PRO A 251 -12.60 30.15 -6.51
C PRO A 251 -13.38 31.12 -5.61
N GLY A 252 -13.23 31.02 -4.29
CA GLY A 252 -13.96 31.73 -3.26
C GLY A 252 -14.14 30.86 -2.01
N PHE A 253 -15.22 31.10 -1.26
CA PHE A 253 -15.52 30.31 -0.06
C PHE A 253 -17.03 30.16 0.15
N PHE A 254 -17.43 29.14 0.90
CA PHE A 254 -18.79 28.90 1.35
C PHE A 254 -18.93 29.46 2.75
N GLU A 255 -19.95 30.28 3.00
CA GLU A 255 -20.24 30.85 4.32
C GLU A 255 -21.53 30.23 4.89
N VAL A 256 -21.47 29.80 6.15
CA VAL A 256 -22.59 29.23 6.92
C VAL A 256 -22.51 29.73 8.34
N THR A 257 -23.68 30.17 8.91
CA THR A 257 -23.78 30.45 10.34
C THR A 257 -24.19 29.20 11.09
N ALA A 258 -23.49 28.89 12.18
CA ALA A 258 -23.69 27.67 12.98
C ALA A 258 -23.57 27.95 14.48
N GLY A 259 -24.43 27.31 15.27
CA GLY A 259 -24.42 27.32 16.72
C GLY A 259 -24.00 25.99 17.34
N LYS A 260 -23.97 25.92 18.66
CA LYS A 260 -23.65 24.72 19.43
C LYS A 260 -24.55 23.56 19.03
N GLY A 261 -23.91 22.40 18.73
CA GLY A 261 -24.57 21.17 18.29
C GLY A 261 -24.85 21.11 16.80
N ASP A 262 -24.63 22.18 16.04
CA ASP A 262 -24.84 22.17 14.59
C ASP A 262 -23.79 21.29 13.89
N VAL A 263 -24.27 20.53 12.88
CA VAL A 263 -23.47 19.67 12.04
C VAL A 263 -23.62 20.10 10.58
N ILE A 264 -22.50 20.42 9.94
CA ILE A 264 -22.41 20.78 8.53
C ILE A 264 -21.55 19.74 7.84
N VAL A 265 -21.99 19.28 6.66
CA VAL A 265 -21.18 18.39 5.82
C VAL A 265 -20.89 19.11 4.50
N PHE A 266 -19.62 19.35 4.23
CA PHE A 266 -19.12 19.79 2.94
C PHE A 266 -18.83 18.54 2.08
N SER A 267 -19.22 18.57 0.83
CA SER A 267 -18.98 17.54 -0.18
C SER A 267 -18.16 18.11 -1.32
N ALA A 268 -17.13 17.37 -1.75
CA ALA A 268 -16.46 17.55 -3.03
C ALA A 268 -16.59 16.25 -3.83
N SER A 269 -17.16 16.32 -5.03
CA SER A 269 -17.47 15.13 -5.85
C SER A 269 -17.31 15.40 -7.33
N THR A 270 -17.06 14.35 -8.14
CA THR A 270 -17.07 14.44 -9.60
C THR A 270 -18.47 14.34 -10.20
N SER A 271 -19.49 14.12 -9.39
CA SER A 271 -20.91 14.10 -9.78
C SER A 271 -21.73 15.00 -8.88
N GLU A 272 -22.83 15.53 -9.44
CA GLU A 272 -23.78 16.31 -8.64
C GLU A 272 -24.56 15.41 -7.69
N GLU A 273 -24.59 15.80 -6.42
CA GLU A 273 -25.20 15.02 -5.35
C GLU A 273 -26.38 15.80 -4.72
N ARG A 274 -27.22 15.06 -4.00
CA ARG A 274 -28.34 15.68 -3.24
C ARG A 274 -27.87 16.10 -1.85
N PRO A 275 -27.76 17.40 -1.55
CA PRO A 275 -27.19 17.90 -0.28
C PRO A 275 -27.90 17.38 0.97
N ALA A 276 -29.24 17.20 0.91
CA ALA A 276 -30.01 16.70 2.04
C ALA A 276 -29.61 15.28 2.49
N GLY A 277 -28.95 14.49 1.61
CA GLY A 277 -28.47 13.14 1.90
C GLY A 277 -27.11 13.06 2.58
N PHE A 278 -26.31 14.14 2.61
CA PHE A 278 -24.91 14.10 3.03
C PHE A 278 -24.69 13.61 4.47
N LYS A 279 -25.50 14.08 5.42
CA LYS A 279 -25.39 13.66 6.83
C LYS A 279 -25.64 12.17 7.00
N ALA A 280 -26.68 11.64 6.35
CA ALA A 280 -27.01 10.22 6.39
C ALA A 280 -25.94 9.37 5.67
N LYS A 281 -25.47 9.81 4.48
CA LYS A 281 -24.38 9.17 3.73
C LYS A 281 -23.10 9.11 4.57
N PHE A 282 -22.73 10.19 5.24
CA PHE A 282 -21.56 10.25 6.14
C PHE A 282 -21.68 9.19 7.25
N THR A 283 -22.79 9.18 7.99
CA THR A 283 -23.01 8.25 9.11
C THR A 283 -22.98 6.80 8.64
N ARG A 284 -23.68 6.47 7.53
CA ARG A 284 -23.66 5.12 6.95
C ARG A 284 -22.25 4.68 6.54
N THR A 285 -21.46 5.58 5.93
CA THR A 285 -20.09 5.27 5.53
C THR A 285 -19.18 5.01 6.74
N VAL A 286 -19.32 5.78 7.81
CA VAL A 286 -18.57 5.54 9.07
C VAL A 286 -18.94 4.17 9.64
N SER A 287 -20.23 3.84 9.74
CA SER A 287 -20.71 2.57 10.31
C SER A 287 -20.25 1.32 9.53
N SER A 288 -19.83 1.48 8.27
CA SER A 288 -19.31 0.38 7.44
C SER A 288 -17.81 0.14 7.60
N LYS A 289 -17.11 0.96 8.40
CA LYS A 289 -15.66 0.83 8.58
C LYS A 289 -15.29 -0.07 9.75
N ILE A 290 -14.18 -0.76 9.63
CA ILE A 290 -13.58 -1.50 10.74
C ILE A 290 -12.97 -0.47 11.71
N PRO A 291 -13.40 -0.41 13.00
CA PRO A 291 -12.82 0.51 13.96
C PRO A 291 -11.36 0.13 14.27
N ARG A 292 -10.50 1.13 14.40
CA ARG A 292 -9.08 0.92 14.75
C ARG A 292 -8.92 0.78 16.26
N SER A 293 -9.40 -0.33 16.80
CA SER A 293 -9.44 -0.58 18.26
C SER A 293 -8.25 -1.42 18.76
N ASN A 294 -7.49 -2.03 17.86
CA ASN A 294 -6.32 -2.85 18.15
C ASN A 294 -5.43 -3.04 16.91
N PHE A 295 -4.27 -3.66 17.09
CA PHE A 295 -3.29 -3.91 16.04
C PHE A 295 -3.89 -4.64 14.81
N GLY A 296 -4.58 -5.76 15.03
CA GLY A 296 -5.19 -6.54 13.96
C GLY A 296 -6.24 -5.77 13.17
N ASN A 297 -7.08 -4.97 13.83
CA ASN A 297 -8.08 -4.13 13.16
C ASN A 297 -7.43 -2.98 12.37
N CYS A 298 -6.33 -2.42 12.85
CA CYS A 298 -5.54 -1.45 12.10
C CYS A 298 -4.97 -2.07 10.82
N LEU A 299 -4.39 -3.27 10.89
CA LEU A 299 -3.89 -4.00 9.72
C LEU A 299 -5.01 -4.32 8.72
N ARG A 300 -6.16 -4.82 9.18
CA ARG A 300 -7.32 -5.10 8.29
C ARG A 300 -7.83 -3.83 7.62
N ASN A 301 -7.88 -2.72 8.34
CA ASN A 301 -8.28 -1.42 7.79
C ASN A 301 -7.29 -0.92 6.74
N ALA A 302 -5.97 -1.07 6.99
CA ALA A 302 -4.93 -0.74 6.03
C ALA A 302 -5.00 -1.64 4.78
N ALA A 303 -5.17 -2.95 4.95
CA ALA A 303 -5.25 -3.93 3.87
C ALA A 303 -6.39 -3.62 2.88
N GLN A 304 -7.55 -3.19 3.39
CA GLN A 304 -8.69 -2.81 2.54
C GLN A 304 -8.42 -1.60 1.64
N GLN A 305 -7.42 -0.76 1.94
CA GLN A 305 -7.12 0.44 1.17
C GLN A 305 -6.42 0.14 -0.16
N PHE A 306 -5.80 -1.03 -0.30
CA PHE A 306 -5.08 -1.40 -1.53
C PHE A 306 -5.98 -2.01 -2.61
N ILE A 307 -7.21 -2.36 -2.27
CA ILE A 307 -8.17 -2.95 -3.21
C ILE A 307 -8.75 -1.84 -4.10
N GLU A 308 -8.67 -2.02 -5.41
CA GLU A 308 -9.25 -1.12 -6.41
C GLU A 308 -10.20 -1.88 -7.33
N LYS A 309 -11.49 -1.54 -7.28
CA LYS A 309 -12.52 -2.08 -8.18
C LYS A 309 -12.86 -1.05 -9.25
N ARG A 310 -12.62 -1.39 -10.51
CA ARG A 310 -12.98 -0.56 -11.68
C ARG A 310 -13.68 -1.41 -12.73
N GLY A 311 -14.99 -1.23 -12.84
CA GLY A 311 -15.83 -2.12 -13.67
C GLY A 311 -15.76 -3.56 -13.14
N ASP A 312 -15.43 -4.50 -14.03
CA ASP A 312 -15.30 -5.93 -13.70
C ASP A 312 -13.88 -6.31 -13.23
N ASP A 313 -12.92 -5.37 -13.23
CA ASP A 313 -11.56 -5.60 -12.81
C ASP A 313 -11.37 -5.26 -11.34
N ILE A 314 -10.71 -6.16 -10.61
CA ILE A 314 -10.22 -5.90 -9.25
C ILE A 314 -8.71 -5.98 -9.25
N ASN A 315 -8.08 -4.84 -8.93
CA ASN A 315 -6.65 -4.68 -8.85
C ASN A 315 -6.19 -4.55 -7.39
N ILE A 316 -4.92 -4.85 -7.15
CA ILE A 316 -4.22 -4.49 -5.93
C ILE A 316 -3.24 -3.36 -6.27
N ILE A 317 -3.41 -2.23 -5.61
CA ILE A 317 -2.46 -1.13 -5.69
C ILE A 317 -1.24 -1.48 -4.84
N ALA A 318 -0.06 -1.48 -5.44
CA ALA A 318 1.17 -1.90 -4.77
C ALA A 318 1.50 -1.02 -3.55
N GLY A 319 1.30 0.29 -3.67
CA GLY A 319 1.56 1.23 -2.58
C GLY A 319 1.11 2.66 -2.86
N TYR A 320 0.86 3.39 -1.78
CA TYR A 320 0.46 4.79 -1.83
C TYR A 320 1.56 5.71 -1.32
N PRO A 321 1.68 6.95 -1.90
CA PRO A 321 0.69 7.55 -2.81
C PRO A 321 0.96 7.40 -4.31
N TRP A 322 2.10 6.83 -4.75
CA TRP A 322 2.55 6.94 -6.15
C TRP A 322 2.50 5.65 -6.98
N PHE A 323 2.42 4.47 -6.36
CA PHE A 323 2.36 3.22 -7.13
C PHE A 323 0.96 2.98 -7.74
N GLY A 324 0.96 2.25 -8.85
CA GLY A 324 -0.22 1.65 -9.46
C GLY A 324 -0.37 0.17 -9.08
N ALA A 325 -1.04 -0.59 -9.93
CA ALA A 325 -1.09 -2.04 -9.82
C ALA A 325 0.18 -2.66 -10.42
N TRP A 326 0.81 -3.57 -9.67
CA TRP A 326 1.99 -4.34 -10.08
C TRP A 326 1.69 -5.83 -9.97
N GLY A 327 2.13 -6.61 -10.97
CA GLY A 327 1.85 -8.05 -11.01
C GLY A 327 2.45 -8.82 -9.84
N ARG A 328 3.74 -8.63 -9.58
CA ARG A 328 4.45 -9.24 -8.44
C ARG A 328 3.79 -8.91 -7.12
N ASP A 329 3.62 -7.62 -6.85
CA ASP A 329 3.01 -7.11 -5.62
C ASP A 329 1.59 -7.65 -5.42
N THR A 330 0.83 -7.75 -6.50
CA THR A 330 -0.53 -8.33 -6.47
C THR A 330 -0.50 -9.75 -5.94
N PHE A 331 0.32 -10.64 -6.51
CA PHE A 331 0.33 -12.05 -6.11
C PHE A 331 0.95 -12.28 -4.73
N VAL A 332 1.98 -11.53 -4.37
CA VAL A 332 2.59 -11.60 -3.02
C VAL A 332 1.64 -11.06 -1.96
N ALA A 333 0.94 -9.95 -2.24
CA ALA A 333 0.06 -9.34 -1.26
C ALA A 333 -1.31 -10.03 -1.13
N LEU A 334 -1.80 -10.70 -2.18
CA LEU A 334 -3.17 -11.24 -2.22
C LEU A 334 -3.51 -12.16 -1.03
N PRO A 335 -2.65 -13.11 -0.61
CA PRO A 335 -2.97 -14.01 0.50
C PRO A 335 -3.31 -13.29 1.81
N GLY A 336 -2.54 -12.29 2.20
CA GLY A 336 -2.80 -11.55 3.44
C GLY A 336 -3.90 -10.50 3.29
N LEU A 337 -4.03 -9.83 2.13
CA LEU A 337 -5.10 -8.87 1.89
C LEU A 337 -6.48 -9.52 1.91
N ALA A 338 -6.59 -10.77 1.45
CA ALA A 338 -7.84 -11.53 1.51
C ALA A 338 -8.35 -11.75 2.94
N LEU A 339 -7.47 -11.78 3.93
CA LEU A 339 -7.83 -11.90 5.35
C LEU A 339 -8.51 -10.64 5.91
N ALA A 340 -8.42 -9.50 5.22
CA ALA A 340 -9.10 -8.26 5.63
C ALA A 340 -10.61 -8.29 5.37
N ARG A 341 -11.12 -9.32 4.72
CA ARG A 341 -12.54 -9.59 4.37
C ARG A 341 -13.27 -8.39 3.76
N THR A 342 -13.49 -8.51 2.49
CA THR A 342 -14.58 -7.82 1.78
C THR A 342 -15.74 -8.78 1.62
N SER A 343 -16.94 -8.29 1.32
CA SER A 343 -18.13 -9.13 1.06
C SER A 343 -18.00 -10.02 -0.17
N GLU A 344 -16.99 -9.82 -1.00
CA GLU A 344 -16.74 -10.56 -2.25
C GLU A 344 -15.55 -11.52 -2.04
N ASP A 345 -15.50 -12.58 -2.84
CA ASP A 345 -14.32 -13.45 -2.92
C ASP A 345 -13.19 -12.70 -3.64
N LEU A 346 -12.40 -11.99 -2.86
CA LEU A 346 -11.32 -11.15 -3.36
C LEU A 346 -10.26 -11.97 -4.12
N CYS A 347 -9.91 -13.16 -3.60
CA CYS A 347 -8.90 -14.01 -4.25
C CYS A 347 -9.33 -14.38 -5.66
N ALA A 348 -10.53 -14.92 -5.81
CA ALA A 348 -11.07 -15.28 -7.11
C ALA A 348 -11.10 -14.09 -8.07
N ALA A 349 -11.63 -12.97 -7.62
CA ALA A 349 -11.83 -11.78 -8.46
C ALA A 349 -10.52 -11.18 -8.95
N VAL A 350 -9.49 -11.13 -8.09
CA VAL A 350 -8.14 -10.65 -8.46
C VAL A 350 -7.45 -11.64 -9.40
N LEU A 351 -7.46 -12.94 -9.07
CA LEU A 351 -6.85 -13.96 -9.92
C LEU A 351 -7.47 -13.99 -11.32
N ASP A 352 -8.80 -13.93 -11.42
CA ASP A 352 -9.50 -13.90 -12.71
C ASP A 352 -9.16 -12.62 -13.50
N THR A 353 -9.01 -11.47 -12.82
CA THR A 353 -8.55 -10.23 -13.47
C THR A 353 -7.15 -10.39 -14.04
N GLN A 354 -6.23 -11.00 -13.29
CA GLN A 354 -4.85 -11.21 -13.75
C GLN A 354 -4.79 -12.24 -14.89
N VAL A 355 -5.51 -13.36 -14.81
CA VAL A 355 -5.55 -14.40 -15.85
C VAL A 355 -6.00 -13.83 -17.20
N ARG A 356 -6.96 -12.88 -17.21
CA ARG A 356 -7.35 -12.19 -18.47
C ARG A 356 -6.23 -11.37 -19.11
N ARG A 357 -5.20 -11.03 -18.34
CA ARG A 357 -4.04 -10.22 -18.78
C ARG A 357 -2.78 -11.05 -19.05
N LEU A 358 -2.83 -12.36 -18.81
CA LEU A 358 -1.73 -13.28 -19.09
C LEU A 358 -1.43 -13.28 -20.58
N LYS A 359 -0.15 -13.17 -20.94
CA LYS A 359 0.28 -13.16 -22.34
C LYS A 359 1.66 -13.79 -22.47
N GLY A 360 1.74 -14.89 -23.23
CA GLY A 360 2.99 -15.59 -23.47
C GLY A 360 3.67 -16.08 -22.19
N GLY A 361 2.88 -16.54 -21.22
CA GLY A 361 3.35 -17.05 -19.93
C GLY A 361 3.77 -15.96 -18.93
N LEU A 362 3.58 -14.68 -19.23
CA LEU A 362 3.96 -13.56 -18.36
C LEU A 362 2.73 -12.70 -18.01
N PHE A 363 2.74 -12.15 -16.80
CA PHE A 363 1.77 -11.16 -16.34
C PHE A 363 2.34 -9.74 -16.46
N PRO A 364 1.50 -8.71 -16.69
CA PRO A 364 1.95 -7.33 -16.60
C PRO A 364 2.56 -7.06 -15.22
N ASN A 365 3.82 -6.64 -15.18
CA ASN A 365 4.47 -6.28 -13.92
C ASN A 365 4.18 -4.82 -13.54
N VAL A 366 4.27 -3.92 -14.51
CA VAL A 366 4.01 -2.48 -14.35
C VAL A 366 3.49 -1.91 -15.67
N GLY A 367 2.94 -0.71 -15.63
CA GLY A 367 2.42 0.02 -16.79
C GLY A 367 0.89 0.13 -16.79
N ASP A 368 0.39 0.95 -17.70
CA ASP A 368 -1.05 1.13 -17.90
C ASP A 368 -1.65 0.03 -18.80
N LYS A 369 -2.96 0.11 -19.04
CA LYS A 369 -3.66 -0.85 -19.90
C LYS A 369 -3.14 -0.85 -21.35
N ASP A 370 -2.66 0.27 -21.81
CA ASP A 370 -2.27 0.47 -23.21
C ASP A 370 -0.78 0.12 -23.46
N ASN A 371 0.04 0.19 -22.40
CA ASN A 371 1.47 -0.10 -22.48
C ASN A 371 2.00 -0.91 -21.26
N PRO A 372 1.56 -2.15 -21.06
CA PRO A 372 2.00 -3.00 -19.96
C PRO A 372 3.43 -3.51 -20.19
N ALA A 373 4.25 -3.47 -19.13
CA ALA A 373 5.58 -4.08 -19.12
C ALA A 373 5.54 -5.48 -18.52
N PHE A 374 6.18 -6.45 -19.17
CA PHE A 374 6.19 -7.87 -18.75
C PHE A 374 7.55 -8.32 -18.19
N ASN A 375 8.37 -7.41 -17.72
CA ASN A 375 9.76 -7.60 -17.31
C ASN A 375 9.93 -8.18 -15.89
N SER A 376 9.22 -9.26 -15.59
CA SER A 376 9.31 -9.93 -14.29
C SER A 376 9.38 -11.44 -14.46
N VAL A 377 10.42 -12.06 -13.91
CA VAL A 377 10.58 -13.52 -13.87
C VAL A 377 9.89 -14.18 -12.69
N ASP A 378 9.55 -13.43 -11.67
CA ASP A 378 8.97 -13.95 -10.43
C ASP A 378 7.43 -13.85 -10.38
N ALA A 379 6.82 -12.80 -10.93
CA ALA A 379 5.37 -12.61 -10.88
C ALA A 379 4.56 -13.83 -11.38
N PRO A 380 4.91 -14.48 -12.53
CA PRO A 380 4.21 -15.68 -12.96
C PRO A 380 4.35 -16.88 -12.01
N LEU A 381 5.44 -16.96 -11.29
CA LEU A 381 5.65 -18.04 -10.31
C LEU A 381 4.92 -17.76 -8.99
N TRP A 382 4.82 -16.49 -8.58
CA TRP A 382 3.99 -16.07 -7.46
C TRP A 382 2.48 -16.31 -7.68
N PHE A 383 2.02 -16.35 -8.92
CA PHE A 383 0.64 -16.72 -9.27
C PHE A 383 0.27 -18.11 -8.72
N PHE A 384 1.17 -19.10 -8.82
CA PHE A 384 0.95 -20.45 -8.26
C PHE A 384 0.85 -20.40 -6.73
N GLN A 385 1.72 -19.64 -6.09
CA GLN A 385 1.66 -19.46 -4.63
C GLN A 385 0.38 -18.75 -4.18
N ALA A 386 -0.12 -17.77 -4.94
CA ALA A 386 -1.37 -17.11 -4.65
C ALA A 386 -2.58 -18.07 -4.78
N ILE A 387 -2.60 -18.94 -5.79
CA ILE A 387 -3.66 -19.96 -5.94
C ILE A 387 -3.58 -21.00 -4.81
N TYR A 388 -2.37 -21.48 -4.47
CA TYR A 388 -2.18 -22.38 -3.34
C TYR A 388 -2.74 -21.76 -2.05
N SER A 389 -2.40 -20.50 -1.79
CA SER A 389 -2.84 -19.76 -0.60
C SER A 389 -4.34 -19.42 -0.61
N TYR A 390 -4.98 -19.41 -1.77
CA TYR A 390 -6.44 -19.26 -1.87
C TYR A 390 -7.16 -20.50 -1.28
N GLY A 391 -6.51 -21.67 -1.26
CA GLY A 391 -7.01 -22.87 -0.60
C GLY A 391 -8.14 -23.58 -1.35
N LEU A 392 -8.17 -23.47 -2.66
CA LEU A 392 -9.05 -24.28 -3.49
C LEU A 392 -8.63 -25.76 -3.42
N GLU A 393 -9.62 -26.66 -3.48
CA GLU A 393 -9.34 -28.08 -3.72
C GLU A 393 -8.51 -28.22 -5.01
N PRO A 394 -7.47 -29.07 -5.04
CA PRO A 394 -6.57 -29.18 -6.18
C PRO A 394 -7.27 -29.43 -7.51
N GLN A 395 -8.34 -30.21 -7.53
CA GLN A 395 -9.14 -30.45 -8.72
C GLN A 395 -9.87 -29.18 -9.21
N GLU A 396 -10.39 -28.37 -8.29
CA GLU A 396 -11.07 -27.12 -8.65
C GLU A 396 -10.07 -26.05 -9.08
N ALA A 397 -8.90 -25.97 -8.42
CA ALA A 397 -7.80 -25.10 -8.83
C ALA A 397 -7.36 -25.39 -10.28
N TRP A 398 -7.22 -26.69 -10.63
CA TRP A 398 -6.90 -27.09 -12.01
C TRP A 398 -7.97 -26.76 -13.01
N LYS A 399 -9.25 -27.02 -12.66
CA LYS A 399 -10.38 -26.68 -13.52
C LYS A 399 -10.45 -25.18 -13.82
N ARG A 400 -10.20 -24.33 -12.84
CA ARG A 400 -10.33 -22.88 -12.97
C ARG A 400 -9.08 -22.24 -13.59
N TYR A 401 -7.90 -22.62 -13.14
CA TYR A 401 -6.63 -21.96 -13.47
C TYR A 401 -5.64 -22.86 -14.24
N GLY A 402 -5.94 -24.12 -14.48
CA GLY A 402 -5.03 -25.06 -15.13
C GLY A 402 -4.56 -24.63 -16.52
N ALA A 403 -5.42 -23.95 -17.30
CA ALA A 403 -5.00 -23.41 -18.59
C ALA A 403 -3.90 -22.34 -18.44
N ALA A 404 -4.06 -21.40 -17.51
CA ALA A 404 -3.06 -20.38 -17.22
C ALA A 404 -1.79 -20.97 -16.60
N MET A 405 -1.91 -21.97 -15.71
CA MET A 405 -0.76 -22.69 -15.16
C MET A 405 0.06 -23.35 -16.26
N LYS A 406 -0.60 -24.03 -17.21
CA LYS A 406 0.08 -24.65 -18.36
C LYS A 406 0.79 -23.60 -19.21
N GLU A 407 0.12 -22.49 -19.56
CA GLU A 407 0.72 -21.44 -20.37
C GLU A 407 1.99 -20.88 -19.73
N VAL A 408 1.99 -20.64 -18.41
CA VAL A 408 3.16 -20.17 -17.68
C VAL A 408 4.28 -21.23 -17.70
N LEU A 409 3.97 -22.46 -17.32
CA LEU A 409 4.97 -23.54 -17.25
C LEU A 409 5.58 -23.85 -18.61
N ASP A 410 4.78 -23.92 -19.66
CA ASP A 410 5.23 -24.18 -21.03
C ASP A 410 6.12 -23.04 -21.54
N ALA A 411 5.77 -21.79 -21.27
CA ALA A 411 6.59 -20.64 -21.64
C ALA A 411 7.96 -20.66 -20.92
N TYR A 412 7.97 -21.00 -19.63
CA TYR A 412 9.23 -21.11 -18.88
C TYR A 412 10.09 -22.27 -19.34
N ARG A 413 9.48 -23.38 -19.74
CA ARG A 413 10.20 -24.55 -20.25
C ARG A 413 10.81 -24.34 -21.63
N HIS A 414 10.06 -23.69 -22.54
CA HIS A 414 10.44 -23.56 -23.93
C HIS A 414 11.06 -22.20 -24.29
N GLY A 415 10.95 -21.23 -23.40
CA GLY A 415 11.46 -19.87 -23.53
C GLY A 415 10.37 -18.81 -23.61
N ALA A 416 10.39 -17.90 -22.63
CA ALA A 416 9.58 -16.69 -22.61
C ALA A 416 10.42 -15.47 -23.02
N ALA A 417 9.77 -14.28 -23.07
CA ALA A 417 10.49 -13.04 -23.30
C ALA A 417 11.58 -12.79 -22.23
N PHE A 418 12.50 -11.89 -22.51
CA PHE A 418 13.60 -11.50 -21.61
C PHE A 418 14.61 -12.61 -21.29
N GLY A 419 14.77 -13.59 -22.17
CA GLY A 419 15.72 -14.68 -21.97
C GLY A 419 15.35 -15.63 -20.82
N ILE A 420 14.10 -15.63 -20.39
CA ILE A 420 13.59 -16.52 -19.34
C ILE A 420 13.37 -17.91 -19.96
N HIS A 421 14.10 -18.93 -19.51
CA HIS A 421 13.91 -20.29 -19.98
C HIS A 421 14.50 -21.33 -19.02
N MET A 422 13.99 -22.54 -19.07
CA MET A 422 14.54 -23.68 -18.37
C MET A 422 15.78 -24.20 -19.13
N ARG A 423 16.86 -24.42 -18.44
CA ARG A 423 18.06 -25.11 -18.96
C ARG A 423 17.93 -26.62 -18.82
N GLU A 424 18.88 -27.38 -19.40
CA GLU A 424 18.90 -28.85 -19.36
C GLU A 424 18.92 -29.45 -17.96
N ASN A 425 19.47 -28.72 -16.98
CA ASN A 425 19.47 -29.08 -15.57
C ASN A 425 18.11 -28.88 -14.87
N GLY A 426 17.07 -28.48 -15.59
CA GLY A 426 15.72 -28.25 -15.06
C GLY A 426 15.51 -26.91 -14.34
N LEU A 427 16.55 -26.11 -14.17
CA LEU A 427 16.47 -24.81 -13.48
C LEU A 427 16.14 -23.68 -14.44
N ILE A 428 15.48 -22.66 -13.92
CA ILE A 428 15.17 -21.43 -14.66
C ILE A 428 16.39 -20.52 -14.67
N TYR A 429 16.76 -20.14 -15.87
CA TYR A 429 17.76 -19.15 -16.19
C TYR A 429 17.09 -17.90 -16.78
N ALA A 430 17.50 -16.72 -16.35
CA ALA A 430 16.99 -15.47 -16.88
C ALA A 430 18.13 -14.47 -17.08
N ASP A 431 18.24 -13.92 -18.27
CA ASP A 431 19.22 -12.89 -18.62
C ASP A 431 18.68 -11.97 -19.70
N ALA A 432 18.58 -10.69 -19.38
CA ALA A 432 18.23 -9.66 -20.33
C ALA A 432 19.15 -8.45 -20.13
N PRO A 433 19.96 -8.08 -21.12
CA PRO A 433 20.90 -6.99 -21.01
C PRO A 433 20.24 -5.67 -20.55
N GLY A 434 20.79 -5.04 -19.51
CA GLY A 434 20.28 -3.78 -18.96
C GLY A 434 18.94 -3.88 -18.21
N LYS A 435 18.43 -5.09 -17.95
CA LYS A 435 17.17 -5.31 -17.23
C LYS A 435 17.43 -6.02 -15.91
N ALA A 436 16.69 -5.61 -14.88
CA ALA A 436 16.54 -6.35 -13.64
C ALA A 436 15.19 -7.06 -13.69
N LEU A 437 15.20 -8.40 -13.66
CA LEU A 437 13.99 -9.22 -13.86
C LEU A 437 13.40 -9.77 -12.55
N THR A 438 14.18 -9.76 -11.46
CA THR A 438 13.73 -10.19 -10.12
C THR A 438 13.15 -9.01 -9.34
N TRP A 439 12.68 -9.26 -8.12
CA TRP A 439 12.15 -8.19 -7.26
C TRP A 439 13.21 -7.15 -6.84
N MET A 440 14.51 -7.47 -6.94
CA MET A 440 15.60 -6.51 -6.74
C MET A 440 15.88 -5.73 -8.03
N ASP A 441 14.94 -4.88 -8.43
CA ASP A 441 14.81 -4.33 -9.79
C ASP A 441 15.26 -2.86 -9.95
N ALA A 442 15.98 -2.29 -8.98
CA ALA A 442 16.53 -0.94 -9.11
C ALA A 442 17.56 -0.85 -10.24
N VAL A 443 17.40 0.16 -11.11
CA VAL A 443 18.26 0.41 -12.27
C VAL A 443 18.72 1.88 -12.23
N VAL A 444 20.01 2.10 -12.44
CA VAL A 444 20.63 3.45 -12.54
C VAL A 444 21.39 3.54 -13.85
N ASN A 445 21.05 4.52 -14.69
CA ASN A 445 21.67 4.72 -16.01
C ASN A 445 21.66 3.43 -16.87
N ASP A 446 20.50 2.76 -16.95
CA ASP A 446 20.28 1.50 -17.65
C ASP A 446 21.15 0.31 -17.19
N VAL A 447 21.72 0.41 -15.97
CA VAL A 447 22.49 -0.66 -15.34
C VAL A 447 21.78 -1.12 -14.05
N PRO A 448 21.43 -2.40 -13.92
CA PRO A 448 20.92 -2.96 -12.67
C PRO A 448 21.88 -2.71 -11.50
N VAL A 449 21.36 -2.16 -10.40
CA VAL A 449 22.16 -1.92 -9.18
C VAL A 449 22.51 -3.24 -8.50
N THR A 450 21.60 -4.20 -8.57
CA THR A 450 21.77 -5.54 -8.02
C THR A 450 21.62 -6.54 -9.17
N PRO A 451 22.66 -6.71 -10.02
CA PRO A 451 22.59 -7.63 -11.15
C PRO A 451 22.51 -9.06 -10.62
N ARG A 452 21.51 -9.82 -11.10
CA ARG A 452 21.25 -11.20 -10.73
C ARG A 452 20.88 -12.04 -11.95
N ASN A 453 21.58 -11.75 -13.06
CA ASN A 453 21.46 -12.52 -14.29
C ASN A 453 21.98 -13.94 -14.11
N GLY A 454 21.25 -14.92 -14.60
CA GLY A 454 21.55 -16.31 -14.40
C GLY A 454 20.47 -17.07 -13.66
N TYR A 455 20.88 -17.92 -12.74
CA TYR A 455 20.00 -18.69 -11.87
C TYR A 455 19.84 -17.96 -10.54
N ALA A 456 18.71 -17.33 -10.29
CA ALA A 456 18.41 -16.71 -9.00
C ALA A 456 17.75 -17.71 -8.04
N VAL A 457 18.13 -17.68 -6.77
CA VAL A 457 17.74 -18.72 -5.78
C VAL A 457 16.24 -18.76 -5.53
N GLU A 458 15.61 -17.60 -5.33
CA GLU A 458 14.17 -17.52 -5.09
C GLU A 458 13.35 -17.88 -6.33
N ILE A 459 13.86 -17.59 -7.52
CA ILE A 459 13.19 -17.96 -8.77
C ILE A 459 13.13 -19.47 -8.91
N ASN A 460 14.22 -20.16 -8.61
CA ASN A 460 14.27 -21.62 -8.70
C ASN A 460 13.52 -22.30 -7.55
N ALA A 461 13.45 -21.68 -6.37
CA ALA A 461 12.56 -22.14 -5.30
C ALA A 461 11.08 -22.03 -5.69
N LEU A 462 10.67 -20.88 -6.24
CA LEU A 462 9.31 -20.65 -6.73
C LEU A 462 8.96 -21.56 -7.93
N TRP A 463 9.91 -21.79 -8.82
CA TRP A 463 9.74 -22.71 -9.95
C TRP A 463 9.45 -24.14 -9.50
N TYR A 464 10.25 -24.66 -8.57
CA TYR A 464 10.01 -25.97 -7.98
C TYR A 464 8.61 -26.06 -7.34
N ASN A 465 8.26 -25.06 -6.54
CA ASN A 465 6.94 -24.96 -5.92
C ASN A 465 5.82 -24.95 -6.97
N ALA A 466 5.96 -24.19 -8.05
CA ALA A 466 4.96 -24.08 -9.11
C ALA A 466 4.76 -25.42 -9.84
N VAL A 467 5.85 -26.11 -10.19
CA VAL A 467 5.79 -27.41 -10.88
C VAL A 467 5.15 -28.49 -9.98
N CYS A 468 5.56 -28.57 -8.71
CA CYS A 468 4.98 -29.54 -7.77
C CYS A 468 3.49 -29.30 -7.52
N PHE A 469 3.08 -28.05 -7.29
CA PHE A 469 1.69 -27.69 -7.08
C PHE A 469 0.82 -27.99 -8.32
N ALA A 470 1.31 -27.63 -9.51
CA ALA A 470 0.60 -27.92 -10.75
C ALA A 470 0.42 -29.43 -10.98
N LEU A 471 1.46 -30.23 -10.66
CA LEU A 471 1.38 -31.69 -10.75
C LEU A 471 0.33 -32.27 -9.79
N ASP A 472 0.25 -31.78 -8.55
CA ASP A 472 -0.74 -32.24 -7.59
C ASP A 472 -2.17 -31.88 -8.04
N CYS A 473 -2.37 -30.66 -8.57
CA CYS A 473 -3.63 -30.26 -9.16
C CYS A 473 -4.03 -31.11 -10.39
N ALA A 474 -3.07 -31.36 -11.27
CA ALA A 474 -3.29 -32.18 -12.47
C ALA A 474 -3.60 -33.65 -12.13
N ARG A 475 -2.94 -34.23 -11.12
CA ARG A 475 -3.21 -35.59 -10.61
C ARG A 475 -4.63 -35.68 -10.06
N ALA A 476 -5.04 -34.71 -9.24
CA ALA A 476 -6.40 -34.65 -8.69
C ALA A 476 -7.46 -34.52 -9.78
N ALA A 477 -7.18 -33.74 -10.82
CA ALA A 477 -8.05 -33.56 -11.98
C ALA A 477 -7.95 -34.68 -13.02
N ARG A 478 -7.06 -35.67 -12.83
CA ARG A 478 -6.79 -36.79 -13.74
C ARG A 478 -6.30 -36.38 -15.13
N ASP A 479 -5.56 -35.28 -15.23
CA ASP A 479 -4.88 -34.86 -16.46
C ASP A 479 -3.61 -35.70 -16.68
N ARG A 480 -3.80 -36.91 -17.20
CA ARG A 480 -2.72 -37.90 -17.40
C ARG A 480 -1.64 -37.41 -18.39
N ALA A 481 -2.03 -36.58 -19.36
CA ALA A 481 -1.09 -36.09 -20.36
C ALA A 481 -0.07 -35.16 -19.71
N PHE A 482 -0.54 -34.17 -18.95
CA PHE A 482 0.31 -33.25 -18.21
C PHE A 482 1.18 -33.98 -17.19
N VAL A 483 0.58 -34.87 -16.38
CA VAL A 483 1.35 -35.63 -15.38
C VAL A 483 2.49 -36.42 -16.02
N LYS A 484 2.23 -37.17 -17.11
CA LYS A 484 3.26 -37.96 -17.81
C LYS A 484 4.42 -37.10 -18.33
N GLU A 485 4.11 -35.88 -18.76
CA GLU A 485 5.10 -34.95 -19.31
C GLU A 485 5.99 -34.32 -18.23
N TRP A 486 5.41 -33.99 -17.07
CA TRP A 486 6.05 -33.16 -16.05
C TRP A 486 6.54 -33.95 -14.82
N GLU A 487 6.09 -35.19 -14.58
CA GLU A 487 6.32 -35.93 -13.33
C GLU A 487 7.79 -36.19 -12.96
N LYS A 488 8.71 -36.17 -13.94
CA LYS A 488 10.14 -36.38 -13.71
C LYS A 488 10.92 -35.10 -13.41
N LEU A 489 10.33 -33.97 -13.73
CA LEU A 489 11.02 -32.68 -13.61
C LEU A 489 11.33 -32.27 -12.16
N PRO A 490 10.48 -32.52 -11.16
CA PRO A 490 10.79 -32.17 -9.77
C PRO A 490 12.07 -32.79 -9.23
N GLU A 491 12.35 -34.06 -9.56
CA GLU A 491 13.58 -34.74 -9.12
C GLU A 491 14.83 -34.10 -9.75
N LEU A 492 14.77 -33.76 -11.03
CA LEU A 492 15.84 -33.06 -11.73
C LEU A 492 16.11 -31.67 -11.12
N ILE A 493 15.05 -30.90 -10.91
CA ILE A 493 15.14 -29.54 -10.28
C ILE A 493 15.79 -29.67 -8.90
N HIS A 494 15.29 -30.58 -8.07
CA HIS A 494 15.78 -30.79 -6.71
C HIS A 494 17.27 -31.07 -6.69
N THR A 495 17.72 -32.07 -7.48
CA THR A 495 19.14 -32.44 -7.54
C THR A 495 20.00 -31.28 -7.98
N SER A 496 19.66 -30.65 -9.09
CA SER A 496 20.40 -29.50 -9.63
C SER A 496 20.41 -28.30 -8.70
N PHE A 497 19.30 -28.03 -8.01
CA PHE A 497 19.21 -26.92 -7.07
C PHE A 497 20.16 -27.09 -5.88
N ILE A 498 20.17 -28.29 -5.27
CA ILE A 498 21.07 -28.57 -4.15
C ILE A 498 22.52 -28.51 -4.59
N GLU A 499 22.87 -29.16 -5.73
CA GLU A 499 24.23 -29.14 -6.24
C GLU A 499 24.76 -27.75 -6.56
N LEU A 500 23.92 -26.87 -7.13
CA LEU A 500 24.36 -25.56 -7.56
C LEU A 500 24.30 -24.51 -6.45
N PHE A 501 23.24 -24.50 -5.63
CA PHE A 501 23.01 -23.40 -4.67
C PHE A 501 23.53 -23.68 -3.27
N TRP A 502 23.46 -24.93 -2.79
CA TRP A 502 23.87 -25.23 -1.42
C TRP A 502 25.39 -25.19 -1.28
N ASP A 503 25.88 -24.47 -0.31
CA ASP A 503 27.30 -24.44 0.04
C ASP A 503 27.52 -25.03 1.44
N GLU A 504 28.25 -26.17 1.49
CA GLU A 504 28.49 -26.90 2.74
C GLU A 504 29.38 -26.11 3.71
N GLU A 505 30.33 -25.34 3.21
CA GLU A 505 31.28 -24.60 4.04
C GLU A 505 30.58 -23.44 4.74
N HIS A 506 29.73 -22.70 4.00
CA HIS A 506 28.98 -21.56 4.53
C HIS A 506 27.68 -21.96 5.23
N GLY A 507 27.10 -23.11 4.90
CA GLY A 507 25.85 -23.61 5.45
C GLY A 507 24.60 -22.84 5.00
N TYR A 508 24.62 -22.22 3.79
CA TYR A 508 23.49 -21.54 3.19
C TYR A 508 23.54 -21.55 1.65
N LEU A 509 22.49 -21.02 1.01
CA LEU A 509 22.35 -21.00 -0.44
C LEU A 509 23.00 -19.76 -1.06
N ALA A 510 23.71 -19.94 -2.19
CA ALA A 510 24.12 -18.82 -3.03
C ALA A 510 22.91 -17.97 -3.44
N ASP A 511 23.05 -16.64 -3.49
CA ASP A 511 21.99 -15.71 -3.88
C ASP A 511 21.61 -15.90 -5.36
N TYR A 512 22.62 -16.00 -6.21
CA TYR A 512 22.47 -16.36 -7.62
C TYR A 512 23.75 -17.00 -8.17
N ILE A 513 23.62 -17.60 -9.35
CA ILE A 513 24.73 -18.22 -10.08
C ILE A 513 24.73 -17.65 -11.49
N ASN A 514 25.86 -17.10 -11.92
CA ASN A 514 25.98 -16.47 -13.23
C ASN A 514 26.27 -17.49 -14.36
N ASP A 515 26.41 -17.00 -15.59
CA ASP A 515 26.71 -17.82 -16.79
C ASP A 515 28.00 -18.64 -16.71
N ASN A 516 28.97 -18.21 -15.90
CA ASN A 516 30.23 -18.90 -15.70
C ASN A 516 30.18 -19.86 -14.51
N GLU A 517 28.98 -20.19 -14.04
CA GLU A 517 28.70 -21.02 -12.85
C GLU A 517 29.34 -20.50 -11.56
N VAL A 518 29.64 -19.20 -11.50
CA VAL A 518 30.18 -18.57 -10.28
C VAL A 518 29.05 -18.28 -9.31
N ARG A 519 29.16 -18.80 -8.10
CA ARG A 519 28.22 -18.56 -6.99
C ARG A 519 28.43 -17.17 -6.39
N ASN A 520 27.36 -16.41 -6.25
CA ASN A 520 27.34 -15.21 -5.40
C ASN A 520 26.93 -15.60 -3.99
N MET A 521 27.86 -15.53 -3.05
CA MET A 521 27.66 -15.95 -1.66
C MET A 521 27.31 -14.79 -0.72
N GLN A 522 26.94 -13.61 -1.23
CA GLN A 522 26.47 -12.50 -0.40
C GLN A 522 25.23 -12.92 0.42
N VAL A 523 25.24 -12.60 1.71
CA VAL A 523 24.11 -12.89 2.59
C VAL A 523 22.98 -11.91 2.29
N ARG A 524 22.01 -12.42 1.51
CA ARG A 524 20.79 -11.73 1.09
C ARG A 524 19.54 -12.52 1.52
N PRO A 525 18.35 -11.86 1.61
CA PRO A 525 17.16 -12.52 2.15
C PRO A 525 16.50 -13.51 1.19
N ASN A 526 16.88 -13.56 -0.09
CA ASN A 526 16.20 -14.33 -1.13
C ASN A 526 16.11 -15.83 -0.83
N MET A 527 17.14 -16.39 -0.18
CA MET A 527 17.16 -17.80 0.24
C MET A 527 16.06 -18.17 1.26
N VAL A 528 15.47 -17.20 1.93
CA VAL A 528 14.37 -17.44 2.89
C VAL A 528 13.15 -18.04 2.20
N LEU A 529 12.91 -17.68 0.93
CA LEU A 529 11.76 -18.21 0.19
C LEU A 529 11.84 -19.74 0.03
N ALA A 530 13.03 -20.28 -0.14
CA ALA A 530 13.21 -21.74 -0.19
C ALA A 530 12.83 -22.45 1.13
N THR A 531 12.77 -21.73 2.26
CA THR A 531 12.40 -22.30 3.57
C THR A 531 10.90 -22.21 3.86
N SER A 532 10.18 -21.31 3.20
CA SER A 532 8.77 -20.97 3.51
C SER A 532 7.77 -21.56 2.52
N LEU A 533 8.14 -21.77 1.26
CA LEU A 533 7.23 -22.28 0.24
C LEU A 533 6.69 -23.68 0.59
N PRO A 534 5.42 -24.00 0.22
CA PRO A 534 4.79 -25.30 0.50
C PRO A 534 5.62 -26.50 0.03
N TYR A 535 6.16 -26.41 -1.17
CA TYR A 535 7.06 -27.41 -1.73
C TYR A 535 8.49 -26.87 -1.67
N THR A 536 9.32 -27.49 -0.85
CA THR A 536 10.73 -27.11 -0.66
C THR A 536 11.66 -28.26 -1.02
N MET A 537 12.85 -27.94 -1.51
CA MET A 537 13.94 -28.88 -1.81
C MET A 537 14.88 -29.06 -0.61
N LEU A 538 14.70 -28.28 0.45
CA LEU A 538 15.60 -28.27 1.60
C LEU A 538 15.13 -29.26 2.68
N ASN A 539 16.06 -29.94 3.30
CA ASN A 539 15.80 -30.67 4.54
C ASN A 539 15.75 -29.72 5.75
N LYS A 540 15.31 -30.22 6.89
CA LYS A 540 15.09 -29.39 8.10
C LYS A 540 16.39 -28.75 8.62
N ASP A 541 17.52 -29.44 8.53
CA ASP A 541 18.82 -28.92 9.00
C ASP A 541 19.33 -27.79 8.10
N GLN A 542 19.16 -27.93 6.79
CA GLN A 542 19.46 -26.88 5.82
C GLN A 542 18.58 -25.64 6.04
N MET A 543 17.26 -25.83 6.21
CA MET A 543 16.34 -24.72 6.52
C MET A 543 16.75 -24.02 7.82
N LYS A 544 17.10 -24.79 8.87
CA LYS A 544 17.55 -24.24 10.14
C LYS A 544 18.81 -23.40 9.97
N SER A 545 19.82 -23.90 9.26
CA SER A 545 21.08 -23.20 9.04
C SER A 545 20.86 -21.87 8.32
N ILE A 546 20.04 -21.84 7.25
CA ILE A 546 19.68 -20.64 6.52
C ILE A 546 18.97 -19.62 7.46
N LEU A 547 17.96 -20.06 8.19
CA LEU A 547 17.18 -19.18 9.05
C LEU A 547 18.00 -18.61 10.20
N ASP A 548 18.93 -19.38 10.77
CA ASP A 548 19.82 -18.91 11.85
C ASP A 548 20.77 -17.82 11.34
N ILE A 549 21.32 -17.94 10.13
CA ILE A 549 22.20 -16.91 9.56
C ILE A 549 21.42 -15.67 9.17
N VAL A 550 20.25 -15.82 8.56
CA VAL A 550 19.36 -14.72 8.22
C VAL A 550 18.91 -13.97 9.48
N ASN A 551 18.53 -14.69 10.53
CA ASN A 551 18.15 -14.08 11.81
C ASN A 551 19.27 -13.24 12.43
N ARG A 552 20.50 -13.70 12.32
CA ARG A 552 21.67 -13.01 12.86
C ARG A 552 22.10 -11.79 12.04
N MET A 553 22.04 -11.90 10.70
CA MET A 553 22.66 -10.93 9.79
C MET A 553 21.65 -9.94 9.20
N LEU A 554 20.41 -10.35 8.97
CA LEU A 554 19.46 -9.56 8.19
C LEU A 554 18.24 -9.07 8.98
N VAL A 555 17.78 -9.82 9.99
CA VAL A 555 16.55 -9.46 10.73
C VAL A 555 16.75 -8.20 11.55
N THR A 556 15.80 -7.28 11.41
CA THR A 556 15.66 -6.04 12.18
C THR A 556 14.27 -5.99 12.83
N PRO A 557 13.96 -5.03 13.70
CA PRO A 557 12.59 -4.85 14.21
C PRO A 557 11.55 -4.50 13.14
N ARG A 558 11.98 -4.13 11.93
CA ARG A 558 11.12 -3.64 10.83
C ARG A 558 11.09 -4.56 9.61
N GLY A 559 11.63 -5.78 9.70
CA GLY A 559 11.73 -6.73 8.60
C GLY A 559 13.17 -7.18 8.33
N LEU A 560 13.48 -7.53 7.09
CA LEU A 560 14.80 -8.05 6.71
C LEU A 560 15.56 -7.05 5.84
N ARG A 561 16.85 -6.90 6.12
CA ARG A 561 17.79 -6.18 5.23
C ARG A 561 17.95 -6.92 3.92
N THR A 562 18.14 -6.18 2.84
CA THR A 562 18.39 -6.72 1.50
C THR A 562 19.82 -7.17 1.26
N LEU A 563 20.74 -6.73 2.13
CA LEU A 563 22.14 -7.13 2.14
C LEU A 563 22.65 -7.08 3.59
N SER A 564 23.52 -8.01 3.96
CA SER A 564 24.15 -8.02 5.28
C SER A 564 25.07 -6.81 5.44
N PRO A 565 25.12 -6.18 6.64
CA PRO A 565 26.07 -5.11 6.93
C PRO A 565 27.56 -5.53 6.85
N ALA A 566 27.84 -6.82 6.84
CA ALA A 566 29.20 -7.36 6.68
C ALA A 566 29.66 -7.42 5.22
N GLU A 567 28.75 -7.25 4.26
CA GLU A 567 29.03 -7.38 2.84
C GLU A 567 29.55 -6.07 2.23
N GLU A 568 30.44 -6.21 1.26
CA GLU A 568 30.86 -5.08 0.44
C GLU A 568 29.66 -4.50 -0.35
N GLY A 569 29.57 -3.19 -0.41
CA GLY A 569 28.47 -2.49 -1.08
C GLY A 569 27.23 -2.26 -0.21
N TYR A 570 27.25 -2.63 1.08
CA TYR A 570 26.16 -2.34 2.00
C TYR A 570 25.87 -0.83 2.10
N ARG A 571 24.60 -0.48 2.01
CA ARG A 571 24.07 0.89 2.12
C ARG A 571 22.84 0.89 3.01
N GLY A 572 23.05 1.16 4.30
CA GLY A 572 22.00 1.09 5.31
C GLY A 572 21.02 2.27 5.32
N ILE A 573 21.32 3.39 4.62
CA ILE A 573 20.47 4.60 4.64
C ILE A 573 19.94 4.92 3.25
N TYR A 574 18.60 4.99 3.14
CA TYR A 574 17.88 5.34 1.92
C TYR A 574 17.50 6.82 1.90
N CYS A 575 18.36 7.67 1.33
CA CYS A 575 18.14 9.12 1.28
C CYS A 575 18.83 9.78 0.09
N GLY A 576 18.60 11.07 -0.09
CA GLY A 576 19.22 11.88 -1.14
C GLY A 576 18.40 11.92 -2.44
N ASN A 577 19.06 12.20 -3.57
CA ASN A 577 18.46 12.25 -4.89
C ASN A 577 18.08 10.84 -5.39
N GLN A 578 17.45 10.75 -6.58
CA GLN A 578 16.95 9.48 -7.11
C GLN A 578 18.06 8.43 -7.23
N GLU A 579 19.20 8.77 -7.84
CA GLU A 579 20.30 7.83 -8.02
C GLU A 579 20.82 7.29 -6.67
N GLN A 580 20.99 8.17 -5.69
CA GLN A 580 21.47 7.77 -4.35
C GLN A 580 20.49 6.80 -3.67
N ARG A 581 19.19 7.04 -3.81
CA ARG A 581 18.16 6.17 -3.27
C ARG A 581 18.12 4.82 -4.01
N ASP A 582 18.14 4.82 -5.35
CA ASP A 582 18.11 3.60 -6.16
C ASP A 582 19.31 2.71 -5.88
N ARG A 583 20.49 3.30 -5.64
CA ARG A 583 21.71 2.57 -5.23
C ARG A 583 21.62 1.96 -3.84
N ALA A 584 20.73 2.39 -2.97
CA ALA A 584 20.51 1.83 -1.64
C ALA A 584 19.34 0.85 -1.58
N TYR A 585 18.42 0.91 -2.55
CA TYR A 585 17.08 0.30 -2.49
C TYR A 585 17.09 -1.21 -2.23
N HIS A 586 18.09 -1.94 -2.79
CA HIS A 586 18.30 -3.37 -2.56
C HIS A 586 19.73 -3.69 -2.07
N GLN A 587 20.39 -2.72 -1.42
CA GLN A 587 21.77 -2.85 -0.95
C GLN A 587 21.92 -2.60 0.56
N GLY A 588 20.86 -2.94 1.34
CA GLY A 588 20.90 -2.79 2.80
C GLY A 588 19.61 -2.29 3.41
N THR A 589 18.72 -1.65 2.66
CA THR A 589 17.38 -1.26 3.13
C THR A 589 16.61 -2.47 3.64
N VAL A 590 15.77 -2.22 4.64
CA VAL A 590 14.88 -3.23 5.23
C VAL A 590 13.55 -3.26 4.50
N TRP A 591 13.11 -4.46 4.14
CA TRP A 591 11.82 -4.72 3.51
C TRP A 591 10.91 -5.53 4.44
N PRO A 592 9.76 -4.95 4.87
CA PRO A 592 8.84 -5.61 5.80
C PRO A 592 8.22 -6.90 5.27
N TRP A 593 7.91 -6.98 3.97
CA TRP A 593 7.23 -8.14 3.39
C TRP A 593 8.02 -9.44 3.60
N LEU A 594 9.34 -9.37 3.64
CA LEU A 594 10.22 -10.52 3.87
C LEU A 594 10.07 -11.13 5.27
N ALA A 595 9.46 -10.38 6.21
CA ALA A 595 9.15 -10.91 7.53
C ALA A 595 8.14 -12.07 7.46
N GLY A 596 7.23 -12.06 6.49
CA GLY A 596 6.26 -13.14 6.28
C GLY A 596 6.93 -14.48 6.01
N PRO A 597 7.68 -14.63 4.89
CA PRO A 597 8.41 -15.86 4.57
C PRO A 597 9.40 -16.27 5.67
N PHE A 598 10.10 -15.31 6.29
CA PHE A 598 10.99 -15.62 7.40
C PHE A 598 10.25 -16.24 8.59
N CYS A 599 9.14 -15.65 9.02
CA CYS A 599 8.34 -16.14 10.14
C CYS A 599 7.76 -17.53 9.85
N GLU A 600 7.26 -17.76 8.64
CA GLU A 600 6.70 -19.04 8.24
C GLU A 600 7.77 -20.15 8.22
N GLY A 601 8.94 -19.89 7.61
CA GLY A 601 10.07 -20.81 7.65
C GLY A 601 10.53 -21.07 9.09
N TRP A 602 10.59 -20.03 9.91
CA TRP A 602 10.97 -20.14 11.33
C TRP A 602 10.01 -21.05 12.11
N LEU A 603 8.70 -20.85 11.97
CA LEU A 603 7.69 -21.70 12.61
C LEU A 603 7.74 -23.14 12.11
N ARG A 604 8.00 -23.36 10.80
CA ARG A 604 8.17 -24.70 10.22
C ARG A 604 9.33 -25.47 10.85
N VAL A 605 10.44 -24.79 11.15
CA VAL A 605 11.65 -25.42 11.73
C VAL A 605 11.50 -25.59 13.25
N TYR A 606 11.09 -24.54 13.95
CA TYR A 606 11.13 -24.47 15.40
C TYR A 606 9.78 -24.78 16.10
N GLY A 607 8.67 -24.80 15.34
CA GLY A 607 7.33 -25.05 15.88
C GLY A 607 6.98 -24.10 17.02
N GLU A 608 6.39 -24.63 18.07
CA GLU A 608 5.99 -23.90 19.28
C GLU A 608 7.14 -23.08 19.92
N SER A 609 8.36 -23.59 19.89
CA SER A 609 9.52 -22.89 20.45
C SER A 609 9.91 -21.64 19.65
N GLY A 610 9.47 -21.54 18.40
CA GLY A 610 9.69 -20.39 17.52
C GLY A 610 8.69 -19.25 17.70
N VAL A 611 7.53 -19.50 18.30
CA VAL A 611 6.39 -18.56 18.39
C VAL A 611 6.78 -17.25 19.06
N ALA A 612 7.49 -17.27 20.16
CA ALA A 612 7.90 -16.06 20.88
C ALA A 612 8.77 -15.13 19.99
N ARG A 613 9.63 -15.69 19.14
CA ARG A 613 10.48 -14.93 18.20
C ARG A 613 9.62 -14.26 17.12
N VAL A 614 8.70 -15.02 16.54
CA VAL A 614 7.79 -14.53 15.49
C VAL A 614 6.86 -13.45 16.07
N LYS A 615 6.26 -13.68 17.22
CA LYS A 615 5.43 -12.69 17.93
C LYS A 615 6.19 -11.38 18.15
N LYS A 616 7.43 -11.47 18.66
CA LYS A 616 8.26 -10.28 18.89
C LYS A 616 8.50 -9.47 17.60
N LEU A 617 8.74 -10.15 16.45
CA LEU A 617 8.96 -9.47 15.19
C LEU A 617 7.68 -8.81 14.67
N ILE A 618 6.56 -9.55 14.67
CA ILE A 618 5.28 -9.06 14.13
C ILE A 618 4.71 -7.93 14.99
N MET A 619 4.72 -8.07 16.32
CA MET A 619 4.24 -7.00 17.21
C MET A 619 5.15 -5.77 17.21
N GLY A 620 6.42 -5.90 16.79
CA GLY A 620 7.31 -4.76 16.57
C GLY A 620 6.81 -3.77 15.53
N PHE A 621 5.89 -4.17 14.65
CA PHE A 621 5.27 -3.26 13.68
C PHE A 621 4.17 -2.36 14.29
N GLU A 622 3.71 -2.60 15.51
CA GLU A 622 2.71 -1.75 16.17
C GLU A 622 3.19 -0.30 16.31
N ASP A 623 4.44 -0.11 16.68
CA ASP A 623 5.05 1.21 16.82
C ASP A 623 5.00 2.01 15.50
N THR A 624 5.09 1.33 14.35
CA THR A 624 5.08 1.98 13.03
C THR A 624 3.78 2.72 12.72
N PHE A 625 2.68 2.35 13.39
CA PHE A 625 1.36 2.96 13.17
C PHE A 625 1.28 4.43 13.56
N THR A 626 2.27 4.93 14.27
CA THR A 626 2.36 6.34 14.68
C THR A 626 3.59 7.07 14.14
N GLU A 627 4.39 6.45 13.25
CA GLU A 627 5.67 7.01 12.81
C GLU A 627 5.57 7.82 11.51
N ALA A 628 5.07 7.23 10.41
CA ALA A 628 4.99 7.87 9.10
C ALA A 628 3.58 7.76 8.52
N GLY A 629 3.27 6.67 7.81
CA GLY A 629 1.90 6.35 7.41
C GLY A 629 1.09 5.89 8.63
N ILE A 630 0.12 6.71 9.06
CA ILE A 630 -0.64 6.42 10.27
C ILE A 630 -1.56 5.22 10.07
N SER A 631 -1.45 4.22 10.96
CA SER A 631 -2.23 2.96 10.93
C SER A 631 -1.95 2.12 9.68
N THR A 632 -0.72 2.13 9.18
CA THR A 632 -0.26 1.32 8.04
C THR A 632 1.23 1.01 8.16
N ILE A 633 1.80 0.28 7.20
CA ILE A 633 3.22 -0.08 7.19
C ILE A 633 3.85 0.45 5.91
N SER A 634 4.99 1.13 6.05
CA SER A 634 5.76 1.68 4.94
C SER A 634 6.36 0.61 4.04
N GLU A 635 6.76 1.00 2.85
CA GLU A 635 7.41 0.15 1.85
C GLU A 635 8.73 -0.42 2.36
N ILE A 636 9.61 0.46 2.81
CA ILE A 636 10.95 0.13 3.27
C ILE A 636 11.32 0.95 4.54
N TYR A 637 12.38 0.51 5.19
CA TYR A 637 13.02 1.22 6.31
C TYR A 637 14.51 1.28 6.10
N ASP A 638 15.18 2.26 6.71
CA ASP A 638 16.64 2.29 6.72
C ASP A 638 17.19 0.99 7.35
N GLY A 639 18.26 0.45 6.78
CA GLY A 639 18.94 -0.74 7.28
C GLY A 639 19.63 -0.51 8.62
N ASP A 640 20.03 0.72 8.88
CA ASP A 640 20.67 1.13 10.12
C ASP A 640 19.67 1.73 11.13
N PRO A 641 19.90 1.56 12.43
CA PRO A 641 19.09 2.22 13.45
C PRO A 641 19.08 3.76 13.28
N PRO A 642 17.94 4.40 13.55
CA PRO A 642 16.73 3.90 14.20
C PRO A 642 15.74 3.17 13.25
N HIS A 643 16.12 2.78 12.05
CA HIS A 643 15.28 2.15 11.03
C HIS A 643 14.13 3.08 10.60
N THR A 644 14.51 4.27 10.15
CA THR A 644 13.56 5.30 9.71
C THR A 644 12.72 4.80 8.53
N PRO A 645 11.37 4.96 8.58
CA PRO A 645 10.50 4.59 7.46
C PRO A 645 10.80 5.42 6.21
N ARG A 646 10.80 4.75 5.05
CA ARG A 646 11.13 5.31 3.75
C ARG A 646 10.17 4.78 2.67
N GLY A 647 10.37 5.26 1.44
CA GLY A 647 9.57 4.85 0.30
C GLY A 647 8.12 5.29 0.39
N ALA A 648 7.20 4.46 -0.13
CA ALA A 648 5.77 4.69 -0.01
C ALA A 648 5.31 4.53 1.45
N ILE A 649 4.43 5.42 1.89
CA ILE A 649 3.96 5.44 3.29
C ILE A 649 3.09 4.23 3.66
N SER A 650 2.57 3.55 2.65
CA SER A 650 1.67 2.41 2.80
C SER A 650 1.89 1.44 1.64
N GLN A 651 2.36 0.23 1.94
CA GLN A 651 2.70 -0.78 0.93
C GLN A 651 1.90 -2.06 1.11
N ALA A 652 1.31 -2.57 0.01
CA ALA A 652 0.39 -3.70 0.03
C ALA A 652 1.03 -4.96 0.60
N TRP A 653 2.18 -5.39 0.08
CA TRP A 653 2.85 -6.60 0.55
C TRP A 653 3.40 -6.49 1.97
N SER A 654 3.81 -5.27 2.41
CA SER A 654 4.23 -5.06 3.81
C SER A 654 3.07 -5.28 4.78
N VAL A 655 1.92 -4.65 4.52
CA VAL A 655 0.70 -4.82 5.34
C VAL A 655 0.18 -6.24 5.26
N SER A 656 0.16 -6.82 4.06
CA SER A 656 -0.33 -8.17 3.79
C SER A 656 0.43 -9.24 4.57
N GLU A 657 1.75 -9.25 4.47
CA GLU A 657 2.56 -10.29 5.09
C GLU A 657 2.56 -10.19 6.62
N VAL A 658 2.56 -8.97 7.17
CA VAL A 658 2.38 -8.78 8.62
C VAL A 658 1.00 -9.23 9.07
N LEU A 659 -0.08 -8.91 8.34
CA LEU A 659 -1.44 -9.37 8.64
C LEU A 659 -1.56 -10.89 8.54
N ARG A 660 -0.92 -11.51 7.55
CA ARG A 660 -0.94 -12.96 7.33
C ARG A 660 -0.33 -13.69 8.53
N ILE A 661 0.86 -13.29 8.95
CA ILE A 661 1.53 -13.92 10.09
C ILE A 661 0.84 -13.58 11.42
N TYR A 662 0.35 -12.35 11.60
CA TYR A 662 -0.49 -12.00 12.75
C TYR A 662 -1.71 -12.93 12.87
N THR A 663 -2.40 -13.17 11.76
CA THR A 663 -3.56 -14.05 11.72
C THR A 663 -3.18 -15.49 12.05
N LEU A 664 -2.06 -15.99 11.50
CA LEU A 664 -1.51 -17.30 11.81
C LEU A 664 -1.24 -17.50 13.31
N LEU A 665 -0.61 -16.50 13.96
CA LEU A 665 -0.35 -16.53 15.40
C LEU A 665 -1.64 -16.63 16.22
N VAL A 666 -2.67 -15.85 15.83
CA VAL A 666 -3.97 -15.83 16.55
C VAL A 666 -4.74 -17.12 16.35
N THR A 667 -4.76 -17.67 15.13
CA THR A 667 -5.64 -18.80 14.78
C THR A 667 -5.03 -20.15 15.14
N GLU A 668 -3.76 -20.38 14.80
CA GLU A 668 -3.11 -21.68 15.00
C GLU A 668 -2.42 -21.80 16.36
N TYR A 669 -1.70 -20.76 16.76
CA TYR A 669 -0.95 -20.79 17.99
C TYR A 669 -1.71 -20.21 19.19
N LYS A 670 -2.98 -19.76 18.98
CA LYS A 670 -3.89 -19.20 20.01
C LYS A 670 -3.25 -18.10 20.86
N GLU A 671 -2.34 -17.36 20.25
CA GLU A 671 -1.64 -16.25 20.91
C GLU A 671 -2.60 -15.07 21.15
N ASN A 672 -2.62 -14.58 22.37
CA ASN A 672 -3.23 -13.29 22.71
C ASN A 672 -2.26 -12.18 22.23
N VAL A 673 -2.48 -11.68 21.03
CA VAL A 673 -1.62 -10.68 20.37
C VAL A 673 -2.33 -9.34 20.29
#